data_1c54203256f566a9dc3c7730bc5da1ca
#
_entry.id   1c54203256f566a9dc3c7730bc5da1ca
#
_cell.length_a   1.000
_cell.length_b   1.000
_cell.length_c   1.000
_cell.angle_alpha   90.00
_cell.angle_beta   90.00
_cell.angle_gamma   90.00
#
_symmetry.space_group_name_H-M   'P 1'
#
loop_
_entity.id
_entity.type
_entity.pdbx_description
1 polymer ?
#
loop_
_entity_poly.entity_id
_entity_poly.type
_entity_poly.pdbx_seq_one_letter_code
_entity_poly.pdbx_strand_id
1 'polypeptide(L)'
;MNKIIISVFSFSMLCLCMPSKMFAQTETNLALTATVSTSFVSSWEILDAVKNGVDPKKSSDKTKGAYGNWNGEGSYNTYNWVQYEWTNAQKINSTEVYWWDDGGGIDQPTDAYIEYWNGSSWINAGKIGIALNKYDTLALDVRTNKIRINMVSHMATGILEWKVMGTESGPCDPTVLTPFIQINSGAKNQTNVANVIIGDSILCDLTPTDSENWNWSGPDGFTATTRELTLTNLQPGQSGSYIATYMNSCGAFSSQIFFITVSSSKLGETYNWPSFNPTLNYNFREEFPTLEMPTKDLNDCSGVVGTQSSGWWTFKWGAKANPLVTEDAITPLLDRMNKDFAYFRDTMGWPPDKRAKNGYRSAIYLYGSGLCTDNAANTALGGWQSAIDYQNESWPMVLLSYYPVYSFDPTCKYSDRESQMGACVHEGIHAVLADLPGCKNSAWFQEGGNTWLQQQAAAQRSGDYSSMGFLNACPYIAPFMPIECYSGWLQDNTFGGPSAEGVNKYDGNTQLCTWRNLLGGNQYGNTFPVFLGQTLGLGSIPWIWRYCQSRVLEGMADSLGESQTRRLIMEYRSKQALLDMKEWTGAIKKLLDANFKTTIKAEWQPSWLAPDKWIATPYSKTTNDGNGLLTPEYRTTPGWSGANQIPLYIEGDTVIVNFQPLGANMTCQLCYRTKDGETVYSQPVYGGNCVLLLDKKPASNVVFAVVCNTDYIYKGESTRTAHFDYRLQLVKGVARAASIYVKWYDWTKEQQDIITAVQDYHTDNLETRIFPNPIDRNDGILNFDFKNPVKDPISIEISNYQGQLIYRNSVKNDFSMNTTGMLKQGIYFVTIKTTTTKNAYKLIVK
;
A
#
# COMPACT_ATOMS: atom_id res chain seq x y z
N MET A 1 40.27 -80.34 33.96
CA MET A 1 39.22 -81.26 33.80
C MET A 1 38.29 -80.61 32.81
N ASN A 2 38.00 -81.21 31.78
CA ASN A 2 37.20 -80.89 30.56
C ASN A 2 37.34 -79.50 29.90
N LYS A 3 38.19 -79.46 28.88
CA LYS A 3 38.26 -78.46 27.85
C LYS A 3 37.18 -78.74 26.81
N ILE A 4 36.26 -77.84 26.59
CA ILE A 4 35.35 -77.80 25.43
C ILE A 4 35.97 -76.95 24.35
N ILE A 5 36.26 -77.54 23.17
CA ILE A 5 36.74 -77.00 21.98
C ILE A 5 35.48 -76.50 21.19
N ILE A 6 35.35 -75.20 20.94
CA ILE A 6 34.33 -74.66 20.04
C ILE A 6 34.97 -74.42 18.68
N SER A 7 34.50 -75.16 17.70
CA SER A 7 34.91 -75.05 16.31
C SER A 7 34.16 -73.88 15.64
N VAL A 8 34.87 -72.91 15.09
CA VAL A 8 34.33 -71.83 14.36
C VAL A 8 34.18 -72.22 12.89
N PHE A 9 32.97 -72.40 12.42
CA PHE A 9 32.63 -72.55 11.03
C PHE A 9 32.53 -71.12 10.38
N SER A 10 33.50 -70.83 9.51
CA SER A 10 33.41 -69.67 8.64
C SER A 10 32.45 -69.94 7.47
N PHE A 11 31.31 -69.30 7.48
CA PHE A 11 30.38 -69.26 6.34
C PHE A 11 30.79 -68.05 5.43
N SER A 12 31.45 -68.32 4.34
CA SER A 12 31.70 -67.32 3.28
C SER A 12 30.39 -67.12 2.51
N MET A 13 29.72 -66.01 2.82
CA MET A 13 28.53 -65.57 2.07
C MET A 13 29.04 -64.82 0.81
N LEU A 14 28.95 -65.48 -0.32
CA LEU A 14 29.20 -64.91 -1.65
C LEU A 14 28.07 -63.94 -1.93
N CYS A 15 28.34 -62.64 -1.74
CA CYS A 15 27.44 -61.56 -2.11
C CYS A 15 27.48 -61.40 -3.66
N LEU A 16 26.51 -62.03 -4.32
CA LEU A 16 26.23 -61.71 -5.75
C LEU A 16 25.75 -60.27 -5.80
N CYS A 17 26.66 -59.37 -6.20
CA CYS A 17 26.31 -58.03 -6.70
C CYS A 17 25.56 -58.23 -8.04
N MET A 18 24.24 -58.28 -7.97
CA MET A 18 23.45 -57.97 -9.15
C MET A 18 23.63 -56.47 -9.43
N PRO A 19 24.01 -56.11 -10.65
CA PRO A 19 23.97 -54.71 -11.01
C PRO A 19 22.52 -54.27 -10.99
N SER A 20 22.17 -53.36 -10.06
CA SER A 20 20.92 -52.64 -10.12
C SER A 20 20.91 -51.97 -11.52
N LYS A 21 20.03 -52.40 -12.37
CA LYS A 21 19.72 -51.67 -13.58
C LYS A 21 19.25 -50.30 -13.13
N MET A 22 20.14 -49.30 -13.18
CA MET A 22 19.72 -47.89 -13.23
C MET A 22 18.79 -47.81 -14.43
N PHE A 23 17.49 -47.76 -14.20
CA PHE A 23 16.56 -47.26 -15.20
C PHE A 23 16.97 -45.84 -15.45
N ALA A 24 17.52 -45.56 -16.61
CA ALA A 24 17.70 -44.20 -17.10
C ALA A 24 16.33 -43.57 -17.11
N GLN A 25 16.10 -42.62 -16.24
CA GLN A 25 14.86 -41.86 -16.22
C GLN A 25 14.72 -41.16 -17.58
N THR A 26 13.62 -41.40 -18.27
CA THR A 26 13.41 -40.88 -19.63
C THR A 26 13.19 -39.36 -19.50
N GLU A 27 13.93 -38.60 -20.24
CA GLU A 27 13.77 -37.16 -20.35
C GLU A 27 12.41 -36.85 -21.00
N THR A 28 11.64 -35.94 -20.38
CA THR A 28 10.31 -35.56 -20.85
C THR A 28 10.17 -34.06 -20.93
N ASN A 29 9.18 -33.59 -21.68
CA ASN A 29 8.82 -32.16 -21.65
C ASN A 29 8.00 -31.83 -20.41
N LEU A 30 8.66 -31.28 -19.40
CA LEU A 30 8.08 -30.90 -18.12
C LEU A 30 7.10 -29.73 -18.22
N ALA A 31 7.17 -28.92 -19.31
CA ALA A 31 6.26 -27.81 -19.52
C ALA A 31 4.79 -28.25 -19.55
N LEU A 32 4.50 -29.47 -20.00
CA LEU A 32 3.14 -30.02 -20.10
C LEU A 32 2.40 -30.09 -18.75
N THR A 33 3.15 -30.30 -17.67
CA THR A 33 2.59 -30.44 -16.31
C THR A 33 2.71 -29.13 -15.47
N ALA A 34 3.38 -28.11 -16.02
CA ALA A 34 3.62 -26.85 -15.32
C ALA A 34 2.37 -25.96 -15.26
N THR A 35 2.27 -25.16 -14.22
CA THR A 35 1.40 -23.97 -14.20
C THR A 35 2.12 -22.85 -14.94
N VAL A 36 1.45 -22.25 -15.93
CA VAL A 36 2.02 -21.13 -16.69
C VAL A 36 1.49 -19.79 -16.24
N SER A 37 2.37 -18.80 -16.18
CA SER A 37 2.03 -17.39 -15.89
C SER A 37 2.88 -16.45 -16.75
N THR A 38 2.49 -15.19 -16.85
CA THR A 38 3.18 -14.17 -17.64
C THR A 38 3.00 -12.78 -17.07
N SER A 39 3.91 -11.87 -17.40
CA SER A 39 3.74 -10.45 -17.08
C SER A 39 2.59 -9.80 -17.84
N PHE A 40 2.36 -10.23 -19.10
CA PHE A 40 1.26 -9.76 -19.93
C PHE A 40 1.01 -10.72 -21.10
N VAL A 41 -0.26 -10.89 -21.46
CA VAL A 41 -0.70 -11.60 -22.67
C VAL A 41 -1.80 -10.80 -23.35
N SER A 42 -1.76 -10.68 -24.66
CA SER A 42 -2.80 -10.02 -25.45
C SER A 42 -4.14 -10.70 -25.26
N SER A 43 -5.22 -9.94 -25.30
CA SER A 43 -6.59 -10.47 -25.22
C SER A 43 -6.98 -11.38 -26.42
N TRP A 44 -6.21 -11.34 -27.49
CA TRP A 44 -6.39 -12.18 -28.70
C TRP A 44 -5.58 -13.47 -28.66
N GLU A 45 -4.71 -13.64 -27.66
CA GLU A 45 -3.75 -14.74 -27.60
C GLU A 45 -4.02 -15.64 -26.42
N ILE A 46 -3.42 -16.82 -26.42
CA ILE A 46 -3.67 -17.86 -25.42
C ILE A 46 -2.36 -18.22 -24.73
N LEU A 47 -2.23 -17.89 -23.47
CA LEU A 47 -1.01 -18.17 -22.71
C LEU A 47 -0.68 -19.68 -22.68
N ASP A 48 -1.67 -20.54 -22.44
CA ASP A 48 -1.47 -21.99 -22.40
C ASP A 48 -0.97 -22.61 -23.72
N ALA A 49 -1.06 -21.87 -24.83
CA ALA A 49 -0.56 -22.34 -26.10
C ALA A 49 0.96 -22.61 -26.09
N VAL A 50 1.73 -21.93 -25.24
CA VAL A 50 3.20 -22.11 -25.14
C VAL A 50 3.63 -23.50 -24.66
N LYS A 51 2.69 -24.30 -24.12
CA LYS A 51 2.95 -25.65 -23.56
C LYS A 51 1.96 -26.70 -24.06
N ASN A 52 1.42 -26.52 -25.27
CA ASN A 52 0.43 -27.45 -25.79
C ASN A 52 1.03 -28.77 -26.28
N GLY A 53 2.35 -28.87 -26.36
CA GLY A 53 3.11 -30.07 -26.77
C GLY A 53 3.07 -30.34 -28.27
N VAL A 54 2.65 -29.38 -29.09
CA VAL A 54 2.55 -29.54 -30.53
C VAL A 54 3.66 -28.75 -31.23
N ASP A 55 4.55 -29.47 -31.95
CA ASP A 55 5.63 -28.83 -32.66
C ASP A 55 5.11 -27.98 -33.82
N PRO A 56 5.44 -26.66 -33.84
CA PRO A 56 5.10 -25.80 -34.97
C PRO A 56 5.87 -26.17 -36.22
N LYS A 57 5.26 -25.99 -37.39
CA LYS A 57 5.92 -26.25 -38.68
C LYS A 57 6.74 -25.06 -39.16
N LYS A 58 6.34 -23.87 -38.81
CA LYS A 58 7.00 -22.60 -39.14
C LYS A 58 6.58 -21.53 -38.15
N SER A 59 7.32 -20.44 -38.01
CA SER A 59 7.06 -19.36 -37.08
C SER A 59 5.74 -18.62 -37.28
N SER A 60 5.15 -18.71 -38.50
CA SER A 60 3.83 -18.14 -38.78
C SER A 60 2.64 -19.10 -38.52
N ASP A 61 2.87 -20.29 -37.95
CA ASP A 61 1.84 -21.33 -37.79
C ASP A 61 1.10 -21.18 -36.44
N LYS A 62 0.14 -20.31 -36.38
CA LYS A 62 -0.74 -20.10 -35.22
C LYS A 62 -1.91 -21.09 -35.11
N THR A 63 -1.92 -22.16 -35.90
CA THR A 63 -3.11 -23.07 -35.95
C THR A 63 -3.43 -23.77 -34.65
N LYS A 64 -2.47 -23.85 -33.72
CA LYS A 64 -2.62 -24.43 -32.39
C LYS A 64 -2.63 -23.40 -31.25
N GLY A 65 -2.78 -22.11 -31.58
CA GLY A 65 -2.67 -21.00 -30.67
C GLY A 65 -1.24 -20.47 -30.57
N ALA A 66 -1.08 -19.34 -29.97
CA ALA A 66 0.20 -18.71 -29.66
C ALA A 66 0.05 -17.82 -28.43
N TYR A 67 1.14 -17.61 -27.73
CA TYR A 67 1.31 -16.47 -26.82
C TYR A 67 1.77 -15.27 -27.63
N GLY A 68 1.25 -14.10 -27.30
CA GLY A 68 1.73 -12.83 -27.83
C GLY A 68 1.49 -11.72 -26.83
N ASN A 69 2.37 -10.75 -26.77
CA ASN A 69 2.29 -9.65 -25.80
C ASN A 69 1.94 -8.29 -26.42
N TRP A 70 1.25 -8.29 -27.56
CA TRP A 70 0.74 -7.07 -28.18
C TRP A 70 -0.29 -6.38 -27.28
N ASN A 71 -0.06 -5.10 -26.93
CA ASN A 71 -0.92 -4.31 -26.04
C ASN A 71 -1.78 -3.26 -26.76
N GLY A 72 -1.75 -3.20 -28.09
CA GLY A 72 -2.51 -2.24 -28.89
C GLY A 72 -1.77 -0.92 -29.18
N GLU A 73 -0.68 -0.62 -28.50
CA GLU A 73 0.03 0.67 -28.62
C GLU A 73 1.45 0.54 -29.19
N GLY A 74 1.94 -0.69 -29.33
CA GLY A 74 3.31 -0.98 -29.71
C GLY A 74 4.30 -0.59 -28.61
N SER A 75 4.92 -1.58 -28.00
CA SER A 75 5.89 -1.33 -26.92
C SER A 75 7.28 -1.64 -27.40
N TYR A 76 8.03 -0.61 -27.73
CA TYR A 76 9.45 -0.74 -28.05
C TYR A 76 10.28 -1.00 -26.78
N ASN A 77 11.16 -2.00 -26.82
CA ASN A 77 12.07 -2.36 -25.72
C ASN A 77 11.38 -2.66 -24.37
N THR A 78 10.17 -3.21 -24.40
CA THR A 78 9.46 -3.60 -23.19
C THR A 78 9.88 -4.99 -22.73
N TYR A 79 10.19 -5.12 -21.45
CA TYR A 79 10.47 -6.39 -20.82
C TYR A 79 9.18 -7.14 -20.51
N ASN A 80 9.09 -8.37 -20.98
CA ASN A 80 8.02 -9.31 -20.65
C ASN A 80 8.63 -10.68 -20.32
N TRP A 81 7.90 -11.45 -19.55
CA TRP A 81 8.31 -12.81 -19.21
C TRP A 81 7.14 -13.77 -19.32
N VAL A 82 7.45 -15.04 -19.60
CA VAL A 82 6.59 -16.21 -19.42
C VAL A 82 7.28 -17.16 -18.45
N GLN A 83 6.54 -17.73 -17.51
CA GLN A 83 7.06 -18.54 -16.41
C GLN A 83 6.31 -19.86 -16.30
N TYR A 84 7.05 -20.93 -16.04
CA TYR A 84 6.52 -22.21 -15.57
C TYR A 84 6.81 -22.42 -14.10
N GLU A 85 5.83 -23.03 -13.40
CA GLU A 85 5.94 -23.40 -12.00
C GLU A 85 5.40 -24.81 -11.77
N TRP A 86 6.12 -25.61 -10.98
CA TRP A 86 5.76 -26.95 -10.54
C TRP A 86 5.65 -27.00 -9.02
N THR A 87 4.83 -27.90 -8.51
CA THR A 87 4.70 -28.13 -7.05
C THR A 87 6.03 -28.55 -6.43
N ASN A 88 6.78 -29.41 -7.13
CA ASN A 88 8.10 -29.90 -6.72
C ASN A 88 9.18 -29.42 -7.67
N ALA A 89 10.41 -29.27 -7.17
CA ALA A 89 11.55 -28.91 -8.00
C ALA A 89 11.87 -30.02 -8.99
N GLN A 90 11.95 -29.67 -10.26
CA GLN A 90 12.25 -30.57 -11.37
C GLN A 90 13.74 -30.53 -11.70
N LYS A 91 14.31 -31.64 -12.17
CA LYS A 91 15.64 -31.65 -12.77
C LYS A 91 15.51 -31.26 -14.23
N ILE A 92 16.00 -30.07 -14.57
CA ILE A 92 15.92 -29.51 -15.93
C ILE A 92 17.29 -29.62 -16.60
N ASN A 93 17.32 -30.19 -17.77
CA ASN A 93 18.55 -30.43 -18.56
C ASN A 93 18.67 -29.44 -19.75
N SER A 94 17.55 -29.01 -20.32
CA SER A 94 17.51 -28.01 -21.36
C SER A 94 16.15 -27.33 -21.49
N THR A 95 16.13 -26.23 -22.20
CA THR A 95 14.90 -25.55 -22.61
C THR A 95 14.94 -25.16 -24.06
N GLU A 96 13.80 -25.19 -24.73
CA GLU A 96 13.69 -25.00 -26.19
C GLU A 96 12.48 -24.09 -26.48
N VAL A 97 12.70 -23.00 -27.21
CA VAL A 97 11.63 -22.06 -27.57
C VAL A 97 11.46 -22.01 -29.10
N TYR A 98 10.21 -21.95 -29.52
CA TYR A 98 9.82 -21.71 -30.89
C TYR A 98 9.08 -20.38 -30.99
N TRP A 99 9.73 -19.40 -31.59
CA TRP A 99 9.20 -18.04 -31.68
C TRP A 99 8.10 -17.92 -32.72
N TRP A 100 7.11 -17.08 -32.44
CA TRP A 100 6.04 -16.75 -33.36
C TRP A 100 6.30 -15.41 -34.04
N ASP A 101 6.09 -15.41 -35.38
CA ASP A 101 6.14 -14.22 -36.22
C ASP A 101 4.85 -14.20 -37.04
N ASP A 102 4.00 -13.20 -36.89
CA ASP A 102 2.73 -13.04 -37.61
C ASP A 102 2.92 -12.30 -38.95
N GLY A 103 4.14 -11.86 -39.24
CA GLY A 103 4.47 -11.03 -40.41
C GLY A 103 3.96 -9.57 -40.27
N GLY A 104 3.58 -9.17 -39.09
CA GLY A 104 3.00 -7.87 -38.75
C GLY A 104 3.62 -7.23 -37.51
N GLY A 105 2.87 -7.15 -36.42
CA GLY A 105 3.31 -6.49 -35.19
C GLY A 105 3.90 -7.42 -34.12
N ILE A 106 3.77 -8.72 -34.28
CA ILE A 106 4.35 -9.73 -33.38
C ILE A 106 5.47 -10.46 -34.12
N ASP A 107 6.65 -10.45 -33.53
CA ASP A 107 7.86 -11.10 -34.08
C ASP A 107 8.72 -11.75 -32.98
N GLN A 108 9.91 -12.23 -33.31
CA GLN A 108 10.85 -12.66 -32.29
C GLN A 108 11.32 -11.48 -31.43
N PRO A 109 11.77 -11.73 -30.21
CA PRO A 109 12.31 -10.66 -29.36
C PRO A 109 13.63 -10.12 -29.91
N THR A 110 14.04 -8.94 -29.49
CA THR A 110 15.38 -8.40 -29.79
C THR A 110 16.44 -9.00 -28.86
N ASP A 111 16.05 -9.48 -27.69
CA ASP A 111 16.89 -10.23 -26.75
C ASP A 111 16.02 -11.15 -25.89
N ALA A 112 16.55 -12.33 -25.55
CA ALA A 112 15.87 -13.27 -24.66
C ALA A 112 16.87 -14.05 -23.80
N TYR A 113 16.50 -14.28 -22.53
CA TYR A 113 17.31 -15.05 -21.60
C TYR A 113 16.44 -15.87 -20.66
N ILE A 114 17.01 -16.95 -20.16
CA ILE A 114 16.37 -17.88 -19.24
C ILE A 114 16.82 -17.58 -17.81
N GLU A 115 15.88 -17.61 -16.89
CA GLU A 115 16.16 -17.57 -15.46
C GLU A 115 15.47 -18.74 -14.75
N TYR A 116 16.10 -19.24 -13.69
CA TYR A 116 15.51 -20.23 -12.81
C TYR A 116 15.51 -19.73 -11.38
N TRP A 117 14.57 -20.23 -10.59
CA TRP A 117 14.43 -19.88 -9.17
C TRP A 117 15.29 -20.80 -8.30
N ASN A 118 16.18 -20.23 -7.50
CA ASN A 118 17.04 -21.00 -6.60
C ASN A 118 16.46 -21.17 -5.19
N GLY A 119 15.18 -20.80 -5.00
CA GLY A 119 14.50 -20.78 -3.71
C GLY A 119 14.45 -19.41 -3.04
N SER A 120 15.31 -18.47 -3.43
CA SER A 120 15.36 -17.11 -2.86
C SER A 120 15.41 -16.00 -3.91
N SER A 121 16.00 -16.27 -5.06
CA SER A 121 16.16 -15.29 -6.13
C SER A 121 16.15 -15.94 -7.53
N TRP A 122 15.93 -15.11 -8.54
CA TRP A 122 16.06 -15.52 -9.94
C TRP A 122 17.53 -15.50 -10.34
N ILE A 123 18.01 -16.62 -10.89
CA ILE A 123 19.36 -16.79 -11.37
C ILE A 123 19.35 -16.83 -12.89
N ASN A 124 20.12 -15.96 -13.52
CA ASN A 124 20.24 -15.94 -14.96
C ASN A 124 21.03 -17.18 -15.42
N ALA A 125 20.36 -18.04 -16.19
CA ALA A 125 20.95 -19.27 -16.74
C ALA A 125 21.63 -19.06 -18.10
N GLY A 126 21.39 -17.93 -18.76
CA GLY A 126 22.00 -17.60 -20.05
C GLY A 126 21.00 -17.12 -21.08
N LYS A 127 21.55 -16.65 -22.21
CA LYS A 127 20.75 -16.21 -23.34
C LYS A 127 20.28 -17.42 -24.16
N ILE A 128 19.03 -17.35 -24.63
CA ILE A 128 18.48 -18.31 -25.58
C ILE A 128 18.44 -17.66 -26.97
N GLY A 129 18.54 -18.45 -28.01
CA GLY A 129 18.49 -17.97 -29.41
C GLY A 129 17.16 -17.32 -29.77
N ILE A 130 17.16 -16.49 -30.79
CA ILE A 130 15.98 -15.74 -31.27
C ILE A 130 15.68 -15.99 -32.74
N ALA A 131 16.04 -17.17 -33.24
CA ALA A 131 15.87 -17.50 -34.64
C ALA A 131 14.46 -18.01 -34.99
N LEU A 132 13.97 -17.66 -36.16
CA LEU A 132 12.68 -18.11 -36.67
C LEU A 132 12.75 -19.50 -37.34
N ASN A 133 11.60 -20.17 -37.37
CA ASN A 133 11.37 -21.44 -38.05
C ASN A 133 12.21 -22.61 -37.49
N LYS A 134 12.59 -22.54 -36.23
CA LYS A 134 13.25 -23.64 -35.51
C LYS A 134 13.11 -23.45 -34.00
N TYR A 135 13.41 -24.51 -33.28
CA TYR A 135 13.64 -24.38 -31.84
C TYR A 135 15.04 -23.79 -31.61
N ASP A 136 15.08 -22.80 -30.74
CA ASP A 136 16.32 -22.33 -30.11
C ASP A 136 16.46 -23.00 -28.76
N THR A 137 17.61 -23.62 -28.49
CA THR A 137 17.85 -24.45 -27.32
C THR A 137 18.91 -23.83 -26.43
N LEU A 138 18.69 -23.89 -25.14
CA LEU A 138 19.69 -23.62 -24.11
C LEU A 138 19.86 -24.86 -23.22
N ALA A 139 21.08 -25.38 -23.16
CA ALA A 139 21.41 -26.46 -22.24
C ALA A 139 21.46 -25.94 -20.78
N LEU A 140 20.89 -26.71 -19.86
CA LEU A 140 20.81 -26.42 -18.46
C LEU A 140 21.30 -27.63 -17.66
N ASP A 141 21.62 -27.46 -16.41
CA ASP A 141 21.85 -28.51 -15.43
C ASP A 141 21.39 -27.98 -14.05
N VAL A 142 20.08 -27.75 -13.93
CA VAL A 142 19.52 -27.09 -12.78
C VAL A 142 18.42 -27.92 -12.14
N ARG A 143 18.23 -27.74 -10.82
CA ARG A 143 17.06 -28.26 -10.11
C ARG A 143 16.27 -27.06 -9.58
N THR A 144 15.03 -26.92 -10.01
CA THR A 144 14.18 -25.78 -9.68
C THR A 144 12.70 -26.12 -9.81
N ASN A 145 11.88 -25.41 -9.05
CA ASN A 145 10.43 -25.46 -9.23
C ASN A 145 9.86 -24.34 -10.07
N LYS A 146 10.71 -23.37 -10.52
CA LYS A 146 10.29 -22.28 -11.40
C LYS A 146 11.37 -21.92 -12.41
N ILE A 147 10.95 -21.75 -13.65
CA ILE A 147 11.79 -21.26 -14.75
C ILE A 147 11.03 -20.20 -15.52
N ARG A 148 11.70 -19.16 -15.97
CA ARG A 148 11.07 -18.16 -16.83
C ARG A 148 11.96 -17.79 -18.00
N ILE A 149 11.31 -17.43 -19.09
CA ILE A 149 11.92 -16.80 -20.24
C ILE A 149 11.61 -15.31 -20.21
N ASN A 150 12.63 -14.48 -20.18
CA ASN A 150 12.52 -13.03 -20.28
C ASN A 150 12.79 -12.60 -21.70
N MET A 151 12.00 -11.67 -22.19
CA MET A 151 12.02 -11.21 -23.58
C MET A 151 12.05 -9.69 -23.63
N VAL A 152 12.87 -9.14 -24.49
CA VAL A 152 12.83 -7.73 -24.86
C VAL A 152 12.15 -7.63 -26.21
N SER A 153 10.94 -7.09 -26.23
CA SER A 153 10.15 -6.97 -27.45
C SER A 153 10.58 -5.76 -28.27
N HIS A 154 10.62 -5.88 -29.59
CA HIS A 154 10.68 -4.73 -30.49
C HIS A 154 9.34 -3.97 -30.47
N MET A 155 8.30 -4.55 -31.07
CA MET A 155 6.90 -4.10 -30.90
C MET A 155 6.15 -5.04 -29.95
N ALA A 156 6.04 -6.27 -30.33
CA ALA A 156 5.51 -7.35 -29.52
C ALA A 156 6.23 -8.66 -29.83
N THR A 157 6.27 -9.57 -28.85
CA THR A 157 6.91 -10.88 -29.01
C THR A 157 5.88 -11.97 -28.89
N GLY A 158 6.06 -13.02 -29.70
CA GLY A 158 5.22 -14.20 -29.68
C GLY A 158 6.00 -15.51 -29.47
N ILE A 159 5.34 -16.48 -28.82
CA ILE A 159 5.82 -17.85 -28.63
C ILE A 159 4.76 -18.83 -29.12
N LEU A 160 5.15 -19.78 -29.97
CA LEU A 160 4.30 -20.88 -30.39
C LEU A 160 4.39 -22.08 -29.44
N GLU A 161 5.61 -22.44 -29.02
CA GLU A 161 5.86 -23.52 -28.08
C GLU A 161 7.12 -23.23 -27.26
N TRP A 162 7.10 -23.50 -25.97
CA TRP A 162 8.26 -23.43 -25.10
C TRP A 162 8.36 -24.70 -24.25
N LYS A 163 9.31 -25.55 -24.58
CA LYS A 163 9.60 -26.84 -23.92
C LYS A 163 10.63 -26.66 -22.82
N VAL A 164 10.48 -27.44 -21.77
CA VAL A 164 11.46 -27.59 -20.71
C VAL A 164 11.74 -29.08 -20.55
N MET A 165 12.93 -29.50 -20.94
CA MET A 165 13.29 -30.90 -20.98
C MET A 165 14.01 -31.33 -19.71
N GLY A 166 13.56 -32.42 -19.12
CA GLY A 166 14.13 -32.92 -17.86
C GLY A 166 13.44 -34.16 -17.32
N THR A 167 13.55 -34.36 -16.02
CA THR A 167 12.95 -35.50 -15.33
C THR A 167 12.03 -35.04 -14.22
N GLU A 168 10.80 -35.57 -14.18
CA GLU A 168 9.85 -35.33 -13.10
C GLU A 168 10.38 -35.84 -11.77
N SER A 169 10.26 -35.01 -10.75
CA SER A 169 10.51 -35.40 -9.36
C SER A 169 9.26 -36.02 -8.74
N GLY A 170 9.42 -37.15 -8.06
CA GLY A 170 8.34 -37.77 -7.29
C GLY A 170 7.90 -36.90 -6.09
N PRO A 171 6.87 -37.34 -5.31
CA PRO A 171 6.45 -36.65 -4.10
C PRO A 171 7.63 -36.42 -3.14
N CYS A 172 7.73 -35.21 -2.62
CA CYS A 172 8.86 -34.78 -1.82
C CYS A 172 8.39 -33.73 -0.83
N ASP A 173 8.40 -34.07 0.45
CA ASP A 173 7.95 -33.15 1.49
C ASP A 173 9.02 -32.12 1.84
N PRO A 174 8.64 -30.84 2.07
CA PRO A 174 9.55 -29.84 2.60
C PRO A 174 10.11 -30.22 3.96
N THR A 175 11.39 -29.94 4.16
CA THR A 175 12.07 -30.19 5.43
C THR A 175 11.66 -29.12 6.45
N VAL A 176 11.34 -29.54 7.68
CA VAL A 176 11.07 -28.60 8.76
C VAL A 176 12.37 -27.93 9.21
N LEU A 177 12.42 -26.59 9.12
CA LEU A 177 13.56 -25.79 9.55
C LEU A 177 13.33 -25.29 10.99
N THR A 178 14.32 -25.50 11.86
CA THR A 178 14.28 -24.98 13.23
C THR A 178 15.33 -23.89 13.39
N PRO A 179 14.92 -22.63 13.69
CA PRO A 179 15.84 -21.52 13.81
C PRO A 179 16.48 -21.40 15.19
N PHE A 180 17.75 -21.00 15.20
CA PHE A 180 18.51 -20.65 16.38
C PHE A 180 19.25 -19.33 16.16
N ILE A 181 19.36 -18.52 17.21
CA ILE A 181 20.14 -17.29 17.22
C ILE A 181 21.10 -17.31 18.40
N GLN A 182 22.34 -16.88 18.15
CA GLN A 182 23.34 -16.55 19.16
C GLN A 182 23.72 -15.07 19.00
N ILE A 183 23.65 -14.30 20.08
CA ILE A 183 24.05 -12.89 20.12
C ILE A 183 25.41 -12.80 20.79
N ASN A 184 26.38 -12.19 20.12
CA ASN A 184 27.78 -12.11 20.54
C ASN A 184 28.32 -13.50 20.94
N SER A 185 28.90 -13.63 22.13
CA SER A 185 29.39 -14.88 22.70
C SER A 185 28.40 -15.54 23.66
N GLY A 186 27.12 -15.13 23.63
CA GLY A 186 26.09 -15.67 24.50
C GLY A 186 25.61 -17.06 24.11
N ALA A 187 24.59 -17.57 24.81
CA ALA A 187 24.01 -18.87 24.51
C ALA A 187 23.24 -18.85 23.17
N LYS A 188 23.26 -19.99 22.48
CA LYS A 188 22.45 -20.22 21.28
C LYS A 188 21.02 -20.57 21.71
N ASN A 189 20.06 -19.75 21.33
CA ASN A 189 18.65 -19.91 21.70
C ASN A 189 17.81 -20.29 20.50
N GLN A 190 16.82 -21.13 20.71
CA GLN A 190 15.84 -21.48 19.68
C GLN A 190 14.85 -20.32 19.53
N THR A 191 15.15 -19.46 18.59
CA THR A 191 14.36 -18.27 18.23
C THR A 191 14.71 -17.83 16.82
N ASN A 192 13.81 -17.10 16.19
CA ASN A 192 14.06 -16.42 14.92
C ASN A 192 14.01 -14.88 15.05
N VAL A 193 14.05 -14.36 16.28
CA VAL A 193 13.99 -12.93 16.55
C VAL A 193 15.22 -12.49 17.34
N ALA A 194 15.88 -11.43 16.89
CA ALA A 194 16.97 -10.77 17.58
C ALA A 194 16.73 -9.26 17.69
N ASN A 195 16.80 -8.75 18.93
CA ASN A 195 16.85 -7.32 19.23
C ASN A 195 18.23 -7.00 19.78
N VAL A 196 19.03 -6.31 19.02
CA VAL A 196 20.45 -6.03 19.28
C VAL A 196 20.75 -4.53 19.17
N ILE A 197 21.92 -4.12 19.60
CA ILE A 197 22.39 -2.72 19.48
C ILE A 197 23.53 -2.62 18.45
N ILE A 198 23.84 -1.40 18.03
CA ILE A 198 24.98 -1.12 17.13
C ILE A 198 26.25 -1.77 17.68
N GLY A 199 26.97 -2.45 16.79
CA GLY A 199 28.23 -3.12 17.09
C GLY A 199 28.11 -4.55 17.54
N ASP A 200 26.93 -5.03 17.89
CA ASP A 200 26.69 -6.45 18.19
C ASP A 200 26.94 -7.35 16.98
N SER A 201 27.12 -8.63 17.26
CA SER A 201 27.24 -9.68 16.26
C SER A 201 26.20 -10.77 16.51
N ILE A 202 25.68 -11.35 15.46
CA ILE A 202 24.72 -12.47 15.55
C ILE A 202 25.16 -13.61 14.67
N LEU A 203 24.85 -14.81 15.13
CA LEU A 203 24.88 -16.04 14.35
C LEU A 203 23.45 -16.55 14.24
N CYS A 204 22.90 -16.62 13.02
CA CYS A 204 21.67 -17.30 12.70
C CYS A 204 21.99 -18.71 12.21
N ASP A 205 21.37 -19.70 12.81
CA ASP A 205 21.63 -21.12 12.52
C ASP A 205 20.33 -21.88 12.35
N LEU A 206 20.38 -22.95 11.59
CA LEU A 206 19.22 -23.75 11.22
C LEU A 206 19.51 -25.25 11.28
N THR A 207 18.50 -26.04 11.59
CA THR A 207 18.51 -27.48 11.30
C THR A 207 17.69 -27.71 10.02
N PRO A 208 18.05 -28.71 9.18
CA PRO A 208 19.13 -29.72 9.34
C PRO A 208 20.54 -29.14 9.20
N THR A 209 21.54 -29.95 9.55
CA THR A 209 22.95 -29.52 9.64
C THR A 209 23.77 -29.78 8.38
N ASP A 210 23.18 -30.26 7.31
CA ASP A 210 23.84 -30.39 6.01
C ASP A 210 24.23 -29.00 5.45
N SER A 211 25.36 -28.93 4.80
CA SER A 211 25.97 -27.66 4.37
C SER A 211 25.61 -27.24 2.94
N GLU A 212 24.79 -28.03 2.24
CA GLU A 212 24.48 -27.83 0.84
C GLU A 212 23.09 -27.25 0.64
N ASN A 213 22.88 -26.54 -0.49
CA ASN A 213 21.58 -26.04 -0.96
C ASN A 213 20.89 -25.00 -0.07
N TRP A 214 21.67 -24.15 0.58
CA TRP A 214 21.19 -23.01 1.35
C TRP A 214 21.33 -21.73 0.56
N ASN A 215 20.32 -20.85 0.67
CA ASN A 215 20.36 -19.49 0.14
C ASN A 215 19.73 -18.54 1.16
N TRP A 216 20.35 -17.38 1.29
CA TRP A 216 19.85 -16.30 2.13
C TRP A 216 19.58 -15.06 1.28
N SER A 217 18.53 -14.37 1.63
CA SER A 217 18.27 -13.00 1.18
C SER A 217 17.96 -12.12 2.38
N GLY A 218 18.25 -10.84 2.27
CA GLY A 218 18.07 -9.89 3.37
C GLY A 218 18.01 -8.44 2.88
N PRO A 219 18.02 -7.49 3.81
CA PRO A 219 17.96 -6.06 3.50
C PRO A 219 19.08 -5.63 2.53
N ASP A 220 18.78 -4.59 1.73
CA ASP A 220 19.71 -3.97 0.78
C ASP A 220 20.35 -4.96 -0.21
N GLY A 221 19.59 -5.96 -0.65
CA GLY A 221 20.05 -6.96 -1.61
C GLY A 221 21.07 -7.95 -1.03
N PHE A 222 21.16 -8.08 0.29
CA PHE A 222 22.04 -9.05 0.94
C PHE A 222 21.74 -10.47 0.48
N THR A 223 22.77 -11.23 0.15
CA THR A 223 22.69 -12.66 -0.19
C THR A 223 23.84 -13.47 0.43
N ALA A 224 23.57 -14.73 0.77
CA ALA A 224 24.59 -15.70 1.18
C ALA A 224 24.12 -17.12 0.84
N THR A 225 25.07 -18.08 0.80
CA THR A 225 24.79 -19.50 0.46
C THR A 225 25.23 -20.47 1.55
N THR A 226 25.64 -19.96 2.70
CA THR A 226 26.07 -20.77 3.84
C THR A 226 24.87 -21.24 4.67
N ARG A 227 24.99 -22.36 5.34
CA ARG A 227 23.96 -22.83 6.28
C ARG A 227 23.76 -21.87 7.46
N GLU A 228 24.86 -21.42 8.01
CA GLU A 228 24.90 -20.43 9.08
C GLU A 228 25.15 -19.04 8.50
N LEU A 229 24.41 -18.05 8.99
CA LEU A 229 24.64 -16.67 8.67
C LEU A 229 25.23 -15.95 9.86
N THR A 230 26.46 -15.43 9.72
CA THR A 230 27.09 -14.58 10.72
C THR A 230 27.09 -13.13 10.24
N LEU A 231 26.52 -12.25 11.04
CA LEU A 231 26.56 -10.80 10.83
C LEU A 231 27.35 -10.17 11.99
N THR A 232 28.35 -9.38 11.68
CA THR A 232 29.24 -8.75 12.66
C THR A 232 29.21 -7.24 12.58
N ASN A 233 29.39 -6.57 13.71
CA ASN A 233 29.41 -5.10 13.80
C ASN A 233 28.15 -4.49 13.20
N LEU A 234 27.00 -5.00 13.62
CA LEU A 234 25.69 -4.65 13.08
C LEU A 234 25.42 -3.15 13.14
N GLN A 235 24.80 -2.65 12.07
CA GLN A 235 24.37 -1.25 11.93
C GLN A 235 22.84 -1.18 11.74
N PRO A 236 22.18 -0.05 12.05
CA PRO A 236 20.71 0.09 11.94
C PRO A 236 20.15 -0.23 10.55
N GLY A 237 20.89 0.07 9.48
CA GLY A 237 20.51 -0.26 8.12
C GLY A 237 20.42 -1.77 7.84
N GLN A 238 21.01 -2.60 8.68
CA GLN A 238 20.93 -4.05 8.58
C GLN A 238 19.73 -4.65 9.33
N SER A 239 18.87 -3.81 9.90
CA SER A 239 17.59 -4.26 10.46
C SER A 239 16.66 -4.74 9.37
N GLY A 240 15.95 -5.84 9.61
CA GLY A 240 14.96 -6.36 8.66
C GLY A 240 14.76 -7.86 8.76
N SER A 241 14.17 -8.40 7.71
CA SER A 241 13.91 -9.83 7.56
C SER A 241 15.01 -10.49 6.74
N TYR A 242 15.66 -11.50 7.32
CA TYR A 242 16.61 -12.37 6.63
C TYR A 242 15.92 -13.70 6.37
N ILE A 243 15.82 -14.10 5.10
CA ILE A 243 15.11 -15.29 4.68
C ILE A 243 16.12 -16.36 4.28
N ALA A 244 16.18 -17.43 5.07
CA ALA A 244 16.91 -18.63 4.70
C ALA A 244 16.03 -19.55 3.88
N THR A 245 16.50 -20.03 2.75
CA THR A 245 15.83 -21.03 1.93
C THR A 245 16.72 -22.27 1.82
N TYR A 246 16.14 -23.42 1.99
CA TYR A 246 16.80 -24.72 1.90
C TYR A 246 16.08 -25.60 0.90
N MET A 247 16.85 -26.26 0.03
CA MET A 247 16.34 -27.27 -0.88
C MET A 247 16.87 -28.62 -0.41
N ASN A 248 15.99 -29.54 -0.01
CA ASN A 248 16.39 -30.87 0.41
C ASN A 248 16.85 -31.75 -0.77
N SER A 249 17.37 -32.93 -0.46
CA SER A 249 17.93 -33.86 -1.48
C SER A 249 16.93 -34.31 -2.53
N CYS A 250 15.64 -34.31 -2.22
CA CYS A 250 14.58 -34.62 -3.18
C CYS A 250 14.04 -33.38 -3.92
N GLY A 251 14.53 -32.17 -3.60
CA GLY A 251 14.22 -30.94 -4.31
C GLY A 251 13.07 -30.11 -3.78
N ALA A 252 12.49 -30.44 -2.62
CA ALA A 252 11.49 -29.59 -1.98
C ALA A 252 12.17 -28.42 -1.27
N PHE A 253 11.54 -27.25 -1.40
CA PHE A 253 12.01 -26.02 -0.77
C PHE A 253 11.34 -25.80 0.59
N SER A 254 12.14 -25.34 1.55
CA SER A 254 11.70 -24.84 2.84
C SER A 254 12.26 -23.44 3.06
N SER A 255 11.58 -22.63 3.81
CA SER A 255 12.07 -21.29 4.16
C SER A 255 11.85 -20.97 5.63
N GLN A 256 12.75 -20.19 6.20
CA GLN A 256 12.68 -19.65 7.56
C GLN A 256 13.05 -18.18 7.55
N ILE A 257 12.23 -17.37 8.18
CA ILE A 257 12.50 -15.94 8.31
C ILE A 257 13.09 -15.65 9.68
N PHE A 258 14.18 -14.89 9.71
CA PHE A 258 14.74 -14.28 10.91
C PHE A 258 14.42 -12.79 10.92
N PHE A 259 13.98 -12.29 12.06
CA PHE A 259 13.64 -10.88 12.26
C PHE A 259 14.72 -10.22 13.12
N ILE A 260 15.51 -9.35 12.52
CA ILE A 260 16.65 -8.70 13.19
C ILE A 260 16.35 -7.21 13.33
N THR A 261 16.40 -6.71 14.56
CA THR A 261 16.29 -5.29 14.89
C THR A 261 17.60 -4.82 15.48
N VAL A 262 18.26 -3.87 14.81
CA VAL A 262 19.46 -3.20 15.29
C VAL A 262 19.11 -1.80 15.74
N SER A 263 19.18 -1.54 17.04
CA SER A 263 18.85 -0.24 17.63
C SER A 263 20.10 0.60 17.80
N SER A 264 19.98 1.92 17.57
CA SER A 264 21.05 2.88 17.83
C SER A 264 21.21 3.22 19.32
N SER A 265 20.19 2.90 20.13
CA SER A 265 20.08 3.20 21.55
C SER A 265 19.42 2.07 22.32
N LYS A 266 19.31 2.20 23.64
CA LYS A 266 18.62 1.21 24.48
C LYS A 266 17.13 1.09 24.09
N LEU A 267 16.59 -0.11 24.18
CA LEU A 267 15.17 -0.38 24.07
C LEU A 267 14.38 0.50 25.06
N GLY A 268 13.37 1.20 24.55
CA GLY A 268 12.54 2.10 25.37
C GLY A 268 12.85 3.57 25.19
N GLU A 269 13.99 3.93 24.60
CA GLU A 269 14.31 5.32 24.29
C GLU A 269 13.50 5.83 23.11
N THR A 270 13.20 7.13 23.11
CA THR A 270 12.51 7.81 22.01
C THR A 270 13.34 7.72 20.73
N TYR A 271 12.66 7.37 19.65
CA TYR A 271 13.26 7.28 18.32
C TYR A 271 13.14 8.62 17.60
N ASN A 272 14.27 9.14 17.16
CA ASN A 272 14.34 10.31 16.29
C ASN A 272 14.59 9.83 14.86
N TRP A 273 13.66 10.15 13.95
CA TRP A 273 13.81 9.81 12.55
C TRP A 273 15.08 10.45 11.98
N PRO A 274 16.00 9.67 11.40
CA PRO A 274 17.20 10.23 10.77
C PRO A 274 16.81 11.14 9.60
N SER A 275 17.51 12.24 9.45
CA SER A 275 17.34 13.12 8.30
C SER A 275 17.63 12.37 7.00
N PHE A 276 16.79 12.55 6.00
CA PHE A 276 17.05 12.06 4.65
C PHE A 276 18.05 12.98 3.93
N ASN A 277 18.76 12.41 2.95
CA ASN A 277 19.76 13.17 2.21
C ASN A 277 19.07 14.30 1.40
N PRO A 278 19.47 15.58 1.56
CA PRO A 278 18.90 16.71 0.85
C PRO A 278 19.13 16.71 -0.67
N THR A 279 19.94 15.77 -1.21
CA THR A 279 20.13 15.61 -2.66
C THR A 279 18.85 15.23 -3.40
N LEU A 280 17.78 14.90 -2.68
CA LEU A 280 16.45 14.67 -3.25
C LEU A 280 15.68 15.95 -3.57
N ASN A 281 16.14 17.09 -3.15
CA ASN A 281 15.61 18.37 -3.60
C ASN A 281 16.10 18.65 -5.03
N TYR A 282 15.42 18.06 -6.00
CA TYR A 282 15.76 18.27 -7.39
C TYR A 282 15.48 19.71 -7.80
N ASN A 283 16.50 20.38 -8.30
CA ASN A 283 16.41 21.75 -8.79
C ASN A 283 16.62 21.79 -10.31
N PHE A 284 15.55 21.91 -11.07
CA PHE A 284 15.63 21.99 -12.53
C PHE A 284 16.36 23.22 -13.06
N ARG A 285 16.60 24.23 -12.23
CA ARG A 285 17.42 25.38 -12.62
C ARG A 285 18.85 25.01 -12.94
N GLU A 286 19.37 23.95 -12.38
CA GLU A 286 20.68 23.43 -12.76
C GLU A 286 20.70 22.94 -14.21
N GLU A 287 19.58 22.39 -14.69
CA GLU A 287 19.40 21.98 -16.09
C GLU A 287 19.00 23.15 -17.02
N PHE A 288 18.29 24.16 -16.51
CA PHE A 288 17.78 25.29 -17.27
C PHE A 288 18.17 26.65 -16.66
N PRO A 289 19.46 26.95 -16.48
CA PRO A 289 19.92 28.13 -15.72
C PRO A 289 19.59 29.47 -16.41
N THR A 290 19.38 29.45 -17.72
CA THR A 290 19.18 30.64 -18.54
C THR A 290 17.75 30.75 -19.08
N LEU A 291 16.78 30.11 -18.48
CA LEU A 291 15.40 30.15 -18.96
C LEU A 291 14.82 31.56 -18.79
N GLU A 292 14.55 32.22 -19.93
CA GLU A 292 13.89 33.50 -19.96
C GLU A 292 12.37 33.37 -20.09
N MET A 293 11.64 34.36 -19.61
CA MET A 293 10.19 34.40 -19.75
C MET A 293 9.81 34.44 -21.24
N PRO A 294 8.93 33.54 -21.72
CA PRO A 294 8.54 33.47 -23.10
C PRO A 294 7.81 34.75 -23.54
N THR A 295 8.10 35.21 -24.76
CA THR A 295 7.47 36.42 -25.34
C THR A 295 6.53 36.16 -26.51
N LYS A 296 6.45 34.87 -26.96
CA LYS A 296 5.68 34.46 -28.12
C LYS A 296 4.56 33.48 -27.72
N ASP A 297 3.50 33.51 -28.49
CA ASP A 297 2.41 32.55 -28.40
C ASP A 297 2.51 31.59 -29.60
N LEU A 298 2.32 30.27 -29.35
CA LEU A 298 2.29 29.28 -30.43
C LEU A 298 0.94 29.36 -31.15
N ASN A 299 0.94 29.46 -32.45
CA ASN A 299 -0.28 29.48 -33.25
C ASN A 299 -0.63 28.04 -33.72
N ASP A 300 -1.02 27.21 -32.79
CA ASP A 300 -1.19 25.78 -32.92
C ASP A 300 -2.65 25.30 -33.02
N CYS A 301 -3.62 26.23 -32.95
CA CYS A 301 -5.03 25.87 -32.91
C CYS A 301 -5.85 26.82 -33.83
N SER A 302 -6.65 26.23 -34.70
CA SER A 302 -7.61 26.99 -35.51
C SER A 302 -8.83 27.43 -34.70
N GLY A 303 -9.53 28.46 -35.18
CA GLY A 303 -10.74 28.96 -34.52
C GLY A 303 -10.46 29.99 -33.44
N VAL A 304 -9.22 30.31 -33.12
CA VAL A 304 -8.88 31.38 -32.17
C VAL A 304 -9.28 32.74 -32.73
N VAL A 305 -10.17 33.44 -32.02
CA VAL A 305 -10.61 34.82 -32.35
C VAL A 305 -10.11 35.85 -31.34
N GLY A 306 -9.70 35.38 -30.14
CA GLY A 306 -9.14 36.24 -29.11
C GLY A 306 -8.06 35.52 -28.32
N THR A 307 -7.08 36.32 -27.88
CA THR A 307 -5.95 35.87 -27.09
C THR A 307 -5.57 36.97 -26.10
N GLN A 308 -5.40 36.58 -24.84
CA GLN A 308 -4.85 37.44 -23.80
C GLN A 308 -3.63 36.79 -23.19
N SER A 309 -2.53 37.48 -23.12
CA SER A 309 -1.27 36.97 -22.61
C SER A 309 -0.75 37.81 -21.46
N SER A 310 -0.25 37.16 -20.42
CA SER A 310 0.42 37.80 -19.29
C SER A 310 1.53 36.90 -18.76
N GLY A 311 2.74 37.45 -18.65
CA GLY A 311 3.88 36.73 -18.14
C GLY A 311 4.16 35.41 -18.88
N TRP A 312 4.08 34.30 -18.19
CA TRP A 312 4.37 32.96 -18.72
C TRP A 312 3.18 32.28 -19.41
N TRP A 313 1.96 32.84 -19.31
CA TRP A 313 0.72 32.23 -19.70
C TRP A 313 -0.03 33.01 -20.77
N THR A 314 -0.73 32.30 -21.62
CA THR A 314 -1.66 32.85 -22.61
C THR A 314 -3.00 32.14 -22.51
N PHE A 315 -4.10 32.89 -22.62
CA PHE A 315 -5.47 32.40 -22.66
C PHE A 315 -6.05 32.62 -24.02
N LYS A 316 -6.63 31.60 -24.65
CA LYS A 316 -7.18 31.62 -26.01
C LYS A 316 -8.64 31.22 -26.03
N TRP A 317 -9.45 31.92 -26.85
CA TRP A 317 -10.86 31.59 -27.03
C TRP A 317 -11.30 31.71 -28.47
N GLY A 318 -12.44 31.00 -28.80
CA GLY A 318 -13.03 30.99 -30.13
C GLY A 318 -14.29 31.86 -30.25
N ALA A 319 -14.87 31.90 -31.44
CA ALA A 319 -16.02 32.76 -31.78
C ALA A 319 -17.34 32.41 -31.04
N LYS A 320 -17.41 31.22 -30.42
CA LYS A 320 -18.57 30.78 -29.61
C LYS A 320 -18.42 31.11 -28.13
N ALA A 321 -17.37 31.81 -27.74
CA ALA A 321 -17.17 32.23 -26.37
C ALA A 321 -18.34 33.11 -25.89
N ASN A 322 -18.66 32.99 -24.60
CA ASN A 322 -19.63 33.84 -23.96
C ASN A 322 -19.18 35.30 -24.05
N PRO A 323 -20.08 36.26 -24.29
CA PRO A 323 -19.73 37.71 -24.32
C PRO A 323 -19.07 38.21 -23.02
N LEU A 324 -19.16 37.50 -21.93
CA LEU A 324 -18.46 37.81 -20.69
C LEU A 324 -16.96 37.44 -20.73
N VAL A 325 -16.45 36.86 -21.81
CA VAL A 325 -15.01 36.66 -22.05
C VAL A 325 -14.39 37.99 -22.38
N THR A 326 -13.99 38.70 -21.37
CA THR A 326 -13.35 40.01 -21.44
C THR A 326 -11.98 39.97 -20.78
N GLU A 327 -11.13 40.95 -21.08
CA GLU A 327 -9.83 41.08 -20.42
C GLU A 327 -9.95 41.10 -18.89
N ASP A 328 -10.95 41.81 -18.37
CA ASP A 328 -11.22 41.89 -16.93
C ASP A 328 -11.60 40.55 -16.33
N ALA A 329 -12.26 39.68 -17.08
CA ALA A 329 -12.61 38.32 -16.62
C ALA A 329 -11.42 37.36 -16.63
N ILE A 330 -10.50 37.52 -17.60
CA ILE A 330 -9.34 36.62 -17.80
C ILE A 330 -8.13 37.04 -16.95
N THR A 331 -7.93 38.31 -16.72
CA THR A 331 -6.77 38.84 -15.97
C THR A 331 -6.55 38.14 -14.63
N PRO A 332 -7.56 37.94 -13.76
CA PRO A 332 -7.36 37.28 -12.47
C PRO A 332 -6.87 35.82 -12.59
N LEU A 333 -7.28 35.11 -13.65
CA LEU A 333 -6.80 33.75 -13.91
C LEU A 333 -5.32 33.75 -14.29
N LEU A 334 -4.92 34.61 -15.23
CA LEU A 334 -3.52 34.73 -15.65
C LEU A 334 -2.62 35.19 -14.50
N ASP A 335 -3.09 36.13 -13.68
CA ASP A 335 -2.38 36.57 -12.47
C ASP A 335 -2.19 35.42 -11.49
N ARG A 336 -3.23 34.60 -11.28
CA ARG A 336 -3.17 33.41 -10.43
C ARG A 336 -2.14 32.40 -10.96
N MET A 337 -2.21 32.09 -12.24
CA MET A 337 -1.28 31.15 -12.88
C MET A 337 0.17 31.67 -12.78
N ASN A 338 0.42 32.91 -13.04
CA ASN A 338 1.77 33.49 -12.92
C ASN A 338 2.28 33.45 -11.49
N LYS A 339 1.47 33.74 -10.47
CA LYS A 339 1.88 33.71 -9.05
C LYS A 339 2.17 32.31 -8.56
N ASP A 340 1.27 31.36 -8.82
CA ASP A 340 1.42 30.00 -8.33
C ASP A 340 2.57 29.29 -9.06
N PHE A 341 2.73 29.48 -10.36
CA PHE A 341 3.85 28.91 -11.12
C PHE A 341 5.20 29.63 -10.88
N ALA A 342 5.19 30.89 -10.48
CA ALA A 342 6.40 31.52 -9.95
C ALA A 342 6.88 30.84 -8.67
N TYR A 343 5.97 30.50 -7.75
CA TYR A 343 6.31 29.73 -6.56
C TYR A 343 6.91 28.36 -6.92
N PHE A 344 6.30 27.61 -7.81
CA PHE A 344 6.84 26.32 -8.27
C PHE A 344 8.21 26.48 -8.93
N ARG A 345 8.38 27.42 -9.81
CA ARG A 345 9.64 27.66 -10.54
C ARG A 345 10.72 28.25 -9.64
N ASP A 346 10.38 29.28 -8.86
CA ASP A 346 11.36 30.10 -8.17
C ASP A 346 11.71 29.60 -6.79
N THR A 347 10.77 28.96 -6.09
CA THR A 347 10.96 28.39 -4.75
C THR A 347 11.23 26.91 -4.78
N MET A 348 10.46 26.15 -5.57
CA MET A 348 10.58 24.70 -5.62
C MET A 348 11.57 24.20 -6.69
N GLY A 349 12.06 25.08 -7.55
CA GLY A 349 13.02 24.73 -8.60
C GLY A 349 12.45 23.88 -9.73
N TRP A 350 11.16 24.05 -10.05
CA TRP A 350 10.48 23.26 -11.07
C TRP A 350 10.89 23.61 -12.49
N PRO A 351 10.82 22.66 -13.45
CA PRO A 351 11.01 22.92 -14.85
C PRO A 351 9.83 23.75 -15.40
N PRO A 352 10.05 24.47 -16.48
CA PRO A 352 8.96 24.97 -17.31
C PRO A 352 8.31 23.82 -18.08
N ASP A 353 7.12 24.06 -18.65
CA ASP A 353 6.54 23.12 -19.60
C ASP A 353 7.30 23.16 -20.95
N LYS A 354 6.96 22.24 -21.85
CA LYS A 354 7.59 22.13 -23.17
C LYS A 354 7.45 23.42 -23.98
N ARG A 355 6.34 24.15 -23.84
CA ARG A 355 6.14 25.43 -24.58
C ARG A 355 7.14 26.48 -24.14
N ALA A 356 7.28 26.67 -22.84
CA ALA A 356 8.19 27.63 -22.27
C ALA A 356 9.66 27.28 -22.56
N LYS A 357 10.04 26.00 -22.53
CA LYS A 357 11.37 25.52 -22.96
C LYS A 357 11.70 25.91 -24.40
N ASN A 358 10.70 26.08 -25.26
CA ASN A 358 10.84 26.44 -26.65
C ASN A 358 10.52 27.91 -26.93
N GLY A 359 10.46 28.75 -25.89
CA GLY A 359 10.23 30.22 -26.02
C GLY A 359 8.78 30.63 -26.24
N TYR A 360 7.82 29.73 -26.08
CA TYR A 360 6.39 29.99 -26.18
C TYR A 360 5.73 30.02 -24.81
N ARG A 361 4.73 30.89 -24.62
CA ARG A 361 3.93 30.87 -23.40
C ARG A 361 3.15 29.57 -23.26
N SER A 362 3.01 29.11 -22.04
CA SER A 362 2.10 28.04 -21.69
C SER A 362 0.67 28.42 -22.02
N ALA A 363 -0.14 27.52 -22.57
CA ALA A 363 -1.41 27.88 -23.17
C ALA A 363 -2.62 27.26 -22.46
N ILE A 364 -3.61 28.13 -22.22
CA ILE A 364 -4.93 27.79 -21.71
C ILE A 364 -5.93 28.02 -22.82
N TYR A 365 -6.76 27.01 -23.12
CA TYR A 365 -7.78 27.08 -24.15
C TYR A 365 -9.15 27.02 -23.51
N LEU A 366 -10.01 27.97 -23.85
CA LEU A 366 -11.40 27.98 -23.39
C LEU A 366 -12.19 26.95 -24.18
N TYR A 367 -12.46 25.84 -23.51
CA TYR A 367 -13.22 24.74 -24.09
C TYR A 367 -14.67 25.11 -24.35
N GLY A 368 -15.21 24.64 -25.49
CA GLY A 368 -16.58 24.93 -25.92
C GLY A 368 -16.75 26.28 -26.63
N SER A 369 -15.66 27.02 -26.80
CA SER A 369 -15.70 28.36 -27.43
C SER A 369 -15.59 28.34 -28.96
N GLY A 370 -15.51 27.20 -29.60
CA GLY A 370 -15.36 27.04 -31.05
C GLY A 370 -13.90 26.94 -31.50
N LEU A 371 -13.04 26.41 -30.64
CA LEU A 371 -11.62 26.13 -30.92
C LEU A 371 -11.42 24.76 -31.54
N CYS A 372 -10.29 24.54 -32.15
CA CYS A 372 -9.86 23.23 -32.65
C CYS A 372 -9.81 22.13 -31.55
N THR A 373 -9.74 22.53 -30.31
CA THR A 373 -9.72 21.66 -29.13
C THR A 373 -11.10 21.13 -28.74
N ASP A 374 -12.15 21.70 -29.27
CA ASP A 374 -13.52 21.33 -28.91
C ASP A 374 -13.91 20.01 -29.59
N ASN A 375 -14.51 19.12 -28.83
CA ASN A 375 -15.10 17.92 -29.38
C ASN A 375 -16.46 17.65 -28.75
N ALA A 376 -17.34 16.98 -29.50
CA ALA A 376 -18.72 16.72 -29.09
C ALA A 376 -18.82 15.69 -27.94
N ALA A 377 -17.78 14.93 -27.68
CA ALA A 377 -17.74 13.90 -26.64
C ALA A 377 -17.42 14.44 -25.25
N ASN A 378 -16.81 15.63 -25.18
CA ASN A 378 -16.44 16.22 -23.91
C ASN A 378 -17.32 17.42 -23.58
N THR A 379 -18.33 17.19 -22.76
CA THR A 379 -19.28 18.20 -22.26
C THR A 379 -19.07 18.50 -20.78
N ALA A 380 -18.03 17.93 -20.15
CA ALA A 380 -17.77 18.11 -18.73
C ALA A 380 -17.38 19.56 -18.41
N LEU A 381 -17.87 20.05 -17.28
CA LEU A 381 -17.45 21.30 -16.68
C LEU A 381 -16.20 21.06 -15.83
N GLY A 382 -15.23 21.95 -15.91
CA GLY A 382 -13.99 21.85 -15.13
C GLY A 382 -12.76 22.19 -15.96
N GLY A 383 -11.66 21.59 -15.62
CA GLY A 383 -10.39 21.68 -16.35
C GLY A 383 -9.81 20.29 -16.58
N TRP A 384 -8.96 20.17 -17.58
CA TRP A 384 -8.12 19.00 -17.81
C TRP A 384 -6.90 19.35 -18.65
N GLN A 385 -5.82 18.63 -18.43
CA GLN A 385 -4.62 18.71 -19.25
C GLN A 385 -4.77 17.83 -20.49
N SER A 386 -4.26 18.30 -21.61
CA SER A 386 -4.20 17.58 -22.87
C SER A 386 -2.97 17.99 -23.68
N ALA A 387 -2.88 17.52 -24.89
CA ALA A 387 -1.86 17.92 -25.83
C ALA A 387 -2.46 18.17 -27.21
N ILE A 388 -1.83 19.04 -27.97
CA ILE A 388 -2.18 19.33 -29.36
C ILE A 388 -0.99 19.04 -30.26
N ASP A 389 -1.26 18.33 -31.36
CA ASP A 389 -0.23 18.05 -32.37
C ASP A 389 -0.13 19.21 -33.35
N TYR A 390 1.04 19.78 -33.44
CA TYR A 390 1.33 20.91 -34.35
C TYR A 390 2.76 20.82 -34.87
N GLN A 391 2.93 20.87 -36.18
CA GLN A 391 4.24 20.73 -36.88
C GLN A 391 5.01 19.45 -36.50
N ASN A 392 4.31 18.32 -36.44
CA ASN A 392 4.82 17.00 -36.06
C ASN A 392 5.36 16.89 -34.63
N GLU A 393 4.96 17.78 -33.76
CA GLU A 393 5.26 17.74 -32.33
C GLU A 393 3.98 17.84 -31.51
N SER A 394 3.96 17.16 -30.37
CA SER A 394 2.87 17.25 -29.39
C SER A 394 3.20 18.32 -28.35
N TRP A 395 2.27 19.23 -28.16
CA TRP A 395 2.43 20.38 -27.26
C TRP A 395 1.44 20.32 -26.12
N PRO A 396 1.87 20.41 -24.85
CA PRO A 396 0.97 20.37 -23.71
C PRO A 396 0.06 21.60 -23.70
N MET A 397 -1.16 21.42 -23.24
CA MET A 397 -2.14 22.50 -23.08
C MET A 397 -3.06 22.26 -21.90
N VAL A 398 -3.63 23.33 -21.38
CA VAL A 398 -4.70 23.32 -20.38
C VAL A 398 -6.01 23.63 -21.07
N LEU A 399 -6.99 22.78 -20.92
CA LEU A 399 -8.36 23.01 -21.33
C LEU A 399 -9.18 23.41 -20.09
N LEU A 400 -9.95 24.50 -20.21
CA LEU A 400 -10.65 25.03 -19.08
C LEU A 400 -12.01 25.58 -19.46
N SER A 401 -13.02 25.26 -18.69
CA SER A 401 -14.30 25.95 -18.61
C SER A 401 -14.17 27.03 -17.53
N TYR A 402 -14.05 28.27 -17.88
CA TYR A 402 -13.75 29.36 -16.95
C TYR A 402 -14.96 30.21 -16.57
N TYR A 403 -15.24 30.28 -15.26
CA TYR A 403 -16.23 31.22 -14.73
C TYR A 403 -15.65 32.63 -14.63
N PRO A 404 -16.39 33.72 -14.89
CA PRO A 404 -17.82 33.82 -15.20
C PRO A 404 -18.17 33.60 -16.68
N VAL A 405 -17.30 33.12 -17.48
CA VAL A 405 -17.40 33.03 -18.94
C VAL A 405 -18.41 31.98 -19.37
N TYR A 406 -18.63 30.98 -18.52
CA TYR A 406 -19.63 29.96 -18.68
C TYR A 406 -20.77 30.10 -17.66
N SER A 407 -21.96 29.72 -18.09
CA SER A 407 -23.10 29.49 -17.19
C SER A 407 -23.01 28.06 -16.66
N PHE A 408 -22.57 27.91 -15.44
CA PHE A 408 -22.46 26.59 -14.79
C PHE A 408 -23.74 26.19 -14.07
N ASP A 409 -23.98 24.90 -14.00
CA ASP A 409 -24.92 24.34 -13.04
C ASP A 409 -24.45 24.72 -11.61
N PRO A 410 -25.30 25.41 -10.83
CA PRO A 410 -24.95 25.82 -9.48
C PRO A 410 -24.66 24.65 -8.53
N THR A 411 -25.02 23.43 -8.91
CA THR A 411 -24.69 22.21 -8.15
C THR A 411 -23.28 21.67 -8.46
N CYS A 412 -22.64 22.18 -9.50
CA CYS A 412 -21.28 21.78 -9.87
C CYS A 412 -20.24 22.42 -8.94
N LYS A 413 -19.25 21.63 -8.50
CA LYS A 413 -18.14 22.11 -7.66
C LYS A 413 -17.28 23.19 -8.32
N TYR A 414 -17.37 23.35 -9.63
CA TYR A 414 -16.66 24.37 -10.40
C TYR A 414 -17.52 25.59 -10.72
N SER A 415 -18.64 25.78 -10.05
CA SER A 415 -19.54 26.92 -10.28
C SER A 415 -18.96 28.27 -9.80
N ASP A 416 -18.00 28.27 -8.88
CA ASP A 416 -17.35 29.47 -8.39
C ASP A 416 -15.98 29.71 -9.06
N ARG A 417 -15.59 30.98 -9.08
CA ARG A 417 -14.37 31.45 -9.73
C ARG A 417 -13.10 30.88 -9.12
N GLU A 418 -13.04 30.77 -7.78
CA GLU A 418 -11.86 30.25 -7.07
C GLU A 418 -11.63 28.78 -7.40
N SER A 419 -12.67 27.97 -7.40
CA SER A 419 -12.57 26.55 -7.76
C SER A 419 -12.09 26.35 -9.19
N GLN A 420 -12.53 27.17 -10.12
CA GLN A 420 -12.08 27.11 -11.52
C GLN A 420 -10.65 27.55 -11.71
N MET A 421 -10.23 28.63 -11.04
CA MET A 421 -8.82 29.05 -11.05
C MET A 421 -7.93 27.97 -10.41
N GLY A 422 -8.39 27.35 -9.33
CA GLY A 422 -7.71 26.23 -8.70
C GLY A 422 -7.57 25.02 -9.63
N ALA A 423 -8.64 24.68 -10.37
CA ALA A 423 -8.58 23.62 -11.38
C ALA A 423 -7.57 23.94 -12.48
N CYS A 424 -7.52 25.21 -12.94
CA CYS A 424 -6.53 25.62 -13.94
C CYS A 424 -5.08 25.46 -13.44
N VAL A 425 -4.80 25.78 -12.19
CA VAL A 425 -3.48 25.53 -11.58
C VAL A 425 -3.18 24.03 -11.54
N HIS A 426 -4.14 23.22 -11.15
CA HIS A 426 -4.00 21.76 -11.13
C HIS A 426 -3.61 21.20 -12.52
N GLU A 427 -4.35 21.57 -13.55
CA GLU A 427 -4.08 21.13 -14.93
C GLU A 427 -2.78 21.71 -15.49
N GLY A 428 -2.43 22.93 -15.08
CA GLY A 428 -1.14 23.53 -15.40
C GLY A 428 0.04 22.77 -14.80
N ILE A 429 -0.12 22.17 -13.61
CA ILE A 429 0.88 21.30 -13.00
C ILE A 429 1.07 20.04 -13.85
N HIS A 430 -0.01 19.40 -14.29
CA HIS A 430 0.06 18.29 -15.24
C HIS A 430 0.83 18.67 -16.51
N ALA A 431 0.54 19.83 -17.09
CA ALA A 431 1.19 20.29 -18.32
C ALA A 431 2.70 20.51 -18.15
N VAL A 432 3.14 21.00 -16.98
CA VAL A 432 4.57 21.17 -16.66
C VAL A 432 5.27 19.82 -16.47
N LEU A 433 4.62 18.86 -15.83
CA LEU A 433 5.20 17.57 -15.51
C LEU A 433 5.06 16.51 -16.64
N ALA A 434 4.22 16.78 -17.64
CA ALA A 434 3.92 15.84 -18.73
C ALA A 434 5.13 15.36 -19.52
N ASP A 435 6.16 16.20 -19.67
CA ASP A 435 7.39 15.85 -20.40
C ASP A 435 8.37 15.00 -19.58
N LEU A 436 8.14 14.85 -18.29
CA LEU A 436 9.01 14.05 -17.43
C LEU A 436 8.71 12.55 -17.61
N PRO A 437 9.72 11.66 -17.56
CA PRO A 437 9.55 10.25 -17.90
C PRO A 437 8.88 9.42 -16.81
N GLY A 438 8.87 9.91 -15.57
CA GLY A 438 8.42 9.16 -14.39
C GLY A 438 6.90 9.13 -14.20
N CYS A 439 6.47 8.32 -13.27
CA CYS A 439 5.09 8.22 -12.76
C CYS A 439 4.01 7.85 -13.79
N LYS A 440 4.39 7.35 -14.97
CA LYS A 440 3.41 7.05 -16.04
C LYS A 440 2.35 6.02 -15.61
N ASN A 441 2.70 5.12 -14.70
CA ASN A 441 1.82 4.07 -14.18
C ASN A 441 1.31 4.38 -12.74
N SER A 442 1.27 5.65 -12.35
CA SER A 442 0.95 6.04 -10.98
C SER A 442 -0.07 7.18 -10.94
N ALA A 443 -1.26 6.96 -11.53
CA ALA A 443 -2.32 7.98 -11.56
C ALA A 443 -2.69 8.50 -10.16
N TRP A 444 -2.59 7.66 -9.11
CA TRP A 444 -2.76 8.08 -7.73
C TRP A 444 -1.80 9.21 -7.31
N PHE A 445 -0.55 9.15 -7.82
CA PHE A 445 0.46 10.16 -7.53
C PHE A 445 0.33 11.36 -8.47
N GLN A 446 -0.03 11.12 -9.73
CA GLN A 446 -0.29 12.20 -10.69
C GLN A 446 -1.40 13.10 -10.16
N GLU A 447 -2.51 12.54 -9.76
CA GLU A 447 -3.67 13.28 -9.26
C GLU A 447 -3.47 13.78 -7.82
N GLY A 448 -3.08 12.89 -6.91
CA GLY A 448 -2.90 13.21 -5.50
C GLY A 448 -1.74 14.19 -5.26
N GLY A 449 -0.64 14.01 -5.98
CA GLY A 449 0.50 14.93 -5.94
C GLY A 449 0.15 16.33 -6.45
N ASN A 450 -0.53 16.40 -7.59
CA ASN A 450 -0.95 17.67 -8.18
C ASN A 450 -1.97 18.41 -7.32
N THR A 451 -2.93 17.69 -6.75
CA THR A 451 -3.90 18.27 -5.82
C THR A 451 -3.21 18.86 -4.59
N TRP A 452 -2.24 18.15 -4.02
CA TRP A 452 -1.48 18.68 -2.91
C TRP A 452 -0.67 19.91 -3.29
N LEU A 453 0.03 19.90 -4.44
CA LEU A 453 0.83 21.04 -4.90
C LEU A 453 -0.04 22.27 -5.16
N GLN A 454 -1.22 22.09 -5.73
CA GLN A 454 -2.22 23.15 -5.87
C GLN A 454 -2.58 23.75 -4.51
N GLN A 455 -2.82 22.92 -3.50
CA GLN A 455 -3.13 23.39 -2.15
C GLN A 455 -1.90 24.05 -1.48
N GLN A 456 -0.71 23.50 -1.69
CA GLN A 456 0.53 24.09 -1.19
C GLN A 456 0.75 25.52 -1.76
N ALA A 457 0.55 25.73 -3.07
CA ALA A 457 0.64 27.05 -3.68
C ALA A 457 -0.43 28.00 -3.14
N ALA A 458 -1.66 27.52 -2.96
CA ALA A 458 -2.75 28.31 -2.38
C ALA A 458 -2.44 28.71 -0.93
N ALA A 459 -1.95 27.79 -0.11
CA ALA A 459 -1.57 28.03 1.28
C ALA A 459 -0.37 28.99 1.40
N GLN A 460 0.62 28.83 0.52
CA GLN A 460 1.78 29.71 0.48
C GLN A 460 1.38 31.14 0.13
N ARG A 461 0.42 31.33 -0.77
CA ARG A 461 -0.06 32.65 -1.17
C ARG A 461 -0.93 33.32 -0.11
N SER A 462 -1.77 32.56 0.59
CA SER A 462 -2.75 33.08 1.55
C SER A 462 -2.28 33.03 3.01
N GLY A 463 -1.28 32.19 3.31
CA GLY A 463 -0.93 31.86 4.70
C GLY A 463 -1.91 30.90 5.38
N ASP A 464 -2.91 30.39 4.67
CA ASP A 464 -3.96 29.52 5.20
C ASP A 464 -3.74 28.05 4.84
N TYR A 465 -3.34 27.25 5.83
CA TYR A 465 -3.16 25.79 5.76
C TYR A 465 -4.38 25.02 6.27
N SER A 466 -5.54 25.65 6.31
CA SER A 466 -6.74 25.05 6.94
C SER A 466 -7.56 24.14 6.01
N SER A 467 -7.22 24.05 4.71
CA SER A 467 -7.94 23.24 3.73
C SER A 467 -6.97 22.44 2.85
N MET A 468 -7.29 21.20 2.61
CA MET A 468 -6.57 20.33 1.67
C MET A 468 -7.31 20.15 0.33
N GLY A 469 -8.27 21.01 0.03
CA GLY A 469 -8.98 21.04 -1.23
C GLY A 469 -9.70 19.72 -1.54
N PHE A 470 -9.30 19.04 -2.61
CA PHE A 470 -9.88 17.79 -3.07
C PHE A 470 -9.31 16.53 -2.39
N LEU A 471 -8.27 16.66 -1.58
CA LEU A 471 -7.79 15.51 -0.78
C LEU A 471 -8.87 15.08 0.21
N ASN A 472 -8.89 13.82 0.55
CA ASN A 472 -9.85 13.25 1.50
C ASN A 472 -9.18 12.44 2.61
N ALA A 473 -9.98 11.98 3.58
CA ALA A 473 -9.50 11.24 4.74
C ALA A 473 -9.29 9.74 4.48
N CYS A 474 -9.43 9.26 3.25
CA CYS A 474 -9.32 7.84 2.92
C CYS A 474 -8.09 7.15 3.53
N PRO A 475 -6.86 7.70 3.43
CA PRO A 475 -5.67 7.06 3.99
C PRO A 475 -5.69 6.96 5.52
N TYR A 476 -6.44 7.82 6.19
CA TYR A 476 -6.57 7.84 7.66
C TYR A 476 -7.67 6.92 8.17
N ILE A 477 -8.72 6.73 7.37
CA ILE A 477 -9.84 5.85 7.69
C ILE A 477 -9.50 4.39 7.37
N ALA A 478 -8.74 4.16 6.30
CA ALA A 478 -8.33 2.84 5.83
C ALA A 478 -6.80 2.73 5.68
N PRO A 479 -6.03 2.87 6.77
CA PRO A 479 -4.57 2.86 6.71
C PRO A 479 -3.98 1.50 6.29
N PHE A 480 -4.77 0.43 6.35
CA PHE A 480 -4.38 -0.90 5.87
C PHE A 480 -4.28 -0.98 4.33
N MET A 481 -4.83 -0.01 3.62
CA MET A 481 -4.73 0.06 2.17
C MET A 481 -3.30 0.40 1.72
N PRO A 482 -2.86 -0.07 0.55
CA PRO A 482 -1.58 0.31 -0.02
C PRO A 482 -1.40 1.83 -0.14
N ILE A 483 -0.16 2.31 -0.09
CA ILE A 483 0.15 3.72 -0.39
C ILE A 483 -0.19 4.02 -1.85
N GLU A 484 0.21 3.16 -2.76
CA GLU A 484 -0.08 3.30 -4.20
C GLU A 484 -1.53 2.89 -4.50
N CYS A 485 -2.47 3.68 -4.01
CA CYS A 485 -3.89 3.39 -4.07
C CYS A 485 -4.66 4.60 -4.61
N TYR A 486 -5.42 4.41 -5.67
CA TYR A 486 -6.23 5.42 -6.31
C TYR A 486 -7.70 5.17 -6.00
N SER A 487 -8.34 6.10 -5.32
CA SER A 487 -9.75 5.97 -4.89
C SER A 487 -10.07 4.67 -4.15
N GLY A 488 -9.17 4.18 -3.32
CA GLY A 488 -9.32 2.88 -2.66
C GLY A 488 -8.94 1.68 -3.52
N TRP A 489 -8.45 1.90 -4.74
CA TRP A 489 -7.99 0.88 -5.67
C TRP A 489 -6.47 0.93 -5.83
N LEU A 490 -5.87 -0.22 -6.00
CA LEU A 490 -4.47 -0.29 -6.36
C LEU A 490 -4.31 0.14 -7.83
N GLN A 491 -3.51 1.17 -8.04
CA GLN A 491 -3.24 1.69 -9.37
C GLN A 491 -2.25 0.78 -10.10
N ASP A 492 -2.63 0.25 -11.22
CA ASP A 492 -1.73 -0.35 -12.18
C ASP A 492 -1.66 0.51 -13.47
N ASN A 493 -1.40 -0.05 -14.62
CA ASN A 493 -1.09 0.68 -15.84
C ASN A 493 -2.24 1.52 -16.42
N THR A 494 -3.38 1.60 -15.75
CA THR A 494 -4.57 2.23 -16.31
C THR A 494 -4.95 3.48 -15.53
N PHE A 495 -5.07 4.60 -16.20
CA PHE A 495 -5.64 5.82 -15.62
C PHE A 495 -7.08 5.58 -15.18
N GLY A 496 -7.38 5.94 -13.94
CA GLY A 496 -8.66 5.64 -13.34
C GLY A 496 -8.83 4.20 -12.83
N GLY A 497 -7.81 3.36 -13.05
CA GLY A 497 -7.63 1.99 -12.53
C GLY A 497 -8.85 1.07 -12.56
N PRO A 498 -9.82 1.28 -11.68
CA PRO A 498 -10.93 0.34 -11.49
C PRO A 498 -11.83 0.11 -12.70
N SER A 499 -11.99 1.10 -13.55
CA SER A 499 -12.85 0.96 -14.75
C SER A 499 -12.30 -0.05 -15.73
N ALA A 500 -11.00 -0.19 -15.83
CA ALA A 500 -10.35 -1.20 -16.67
C ALA A 500 -10.36 -2.60 -16.03
N GLU A 501 -10.36 -2.65 -14.70
CA GLU A 501 -10.37 -3.92 -13.97
C GLU A 501 -11.78 -4.51 -13.82
N GLY A 502 -12.80 -3.70 -14.01
CA GLY A 502 -14.20 -4.05 -13.82
C GLY A 502 -14.60 -4.19 -12.36
N VAL A 503 -15.75 -3.63 -12.02
CA VAL A 503 -16.28 -3.70 -10.64
C VAL A 503 -16.49 -5.14 -10.19
N ASN A 504 -16.84 -6.04 -11.11
CA ASN A 504 -17.14 -7.43 -10.82
C ASN A 504 -15.92 -8.27 -10.44
N LYS A 505 -14.71 -7.84 -10.80
CA LYS A 505 -13.48 -8.55 -10.46
C LYS A 505 -13.21 -8.57 -8.96
N TYR A 506 -13.76 -7.58 -8.26
CA TYR A 506 -13.54 -7.38 -6.82
C TYR A 506 -14.84 -7.37 -6.02
N ASP A 507 -15.91 -7.94 -6.50
CA ASP A 507 -17.31 -7.93 -6.05
C ASP A 507 -17.56 -8.18 -4.54
N GLY A 508 -16.85 -7.51 -3.68
CA GLY A 508 -16.90 -7.67 -2.23
C GLY A 508 -16.04 -8.81 -1.69
N ASN A 509 -15.42 -9.61 -2.54
CA ASN A 509 -14.48 -10.65 -2.14
C ASN A 509 -13.10 -10.06 -1.89
N THR A 510 -12.79 -8.90 -2.45
CA THR A 510 -11.57 -8.18 -2.18
C THR A 510 -11.85 -6.91 -1.38
N GLN A 511 -10.99 -6.69 -0.45
CA GLN A 511 -10.96 -5.54 0.43
C GLN A 511 -10.95 -4.21 -0.32
N LEU A 512 -10.16 -4.12 -1.38
CA LEU A 512 -9.96 -2.88 -2.13
C LEU A 512 -11.23 -2.36 -2.77
N CYS A 513 -11.96 -3.22 -3.48
CA CYS A 513 -13.22 -2.84 -4.11
C CYS A 513 -14.26 -2.36 -3.10
N THR A 514 -14.39 -3.12 -2.02
CA THR A 514 -15.30 -2.80 -0.91
C THR A 514 -15.02 -1.42 -0.33
N TRP A 515 -13.74 -1.14 -0.04
CA TRP A 515 -13.34 0.12 0.58
C TRP A 515 -13.49 1.31 -0.36
N ARG A 516 -13.23 1.14 -1.64
CA ARG A 516 -13.50 2.18 -2.63
C ARG A 516 -14.96 2.61 -2.61
N ASN A 517 -15.87 1.66 -2.69
CA ASN A 517 -17.30 1.95 -2.66
C ASN A 517 -17.73 2.61 -1.35
N LEU A 518 -17.19 2.11 -0.24
CA LEU A 518 -17.46 2.63 1.10
C LEU A 518 -16.97 4.07 1.27
N LEU A 519 -15.84 4.43 0.70
CA LEU A 519 -15.24 5.76 0.77
C LEU A 519 -15.70 6.72 -0.34
N GLY A 520 -16.70 6.33 -1.10
CA GLY A 520 -17.34 7.18 -2.11
C GLY A 520 -16.58 7.28 -3.43
N GLY A 521 -15.56 6.43 -3.64
CA GLY A 521 -14.80 6.38 -4.88
C GLY A 521 -14.01 7.65 -5.21
N ASN A 522 -13.67 8.46 -4.21
CA ASN A 522 -12.93 9.70 -4.43
C ASN A 522 -11.47 9.39 -4.77
N GLN A 523 -10.99 9.97 -5.86
CA GLN A 523 -9.69 9.69 -6.44
C GLN A 523 -8.52 10.41 -5.75
N TYR A 524 -8.76 11.51 -5.07
CA TYR A 524 -7.72 12.38 -4.50
C TYR A 524 -7.40 12.06 -3.04
N GLY A 525 -7.47 10.78 -2.65
CA GLY A 525 -7.42 10.39 -1.25
C GLY A 525 -6.04 10.28 -0.61
N ASN A 526 -4.95 10.47 -1.35
CA ASN A 526 -3.62 10.12 -0.85
C ASN A 526 -2.86 11.33 -0.31
N THR A 527 -2.39 11.24 0.95
CA THR A 527 -1.59 12.27 1.62
C THR A 527 -0.08 11.94 1.68
N PHE A 528 0.36 10.89 1.02
CA PHE A 528 1.78 10.54 0.95
C PHE A 528 2.63 11.65 0.29
N PRO A 529 2.18 12.34 -0.76
CA PRO A 529 2.92 13.49 -1.31
C PRO A 529 3.16 14.61 -0.29
N VAL A 530 2.21 14.87 0.60
CA VAL A 530 2.37 15.85 1.70
C VAL A 530 3.52 15.44 2.61
N PHE A 531 3.52 14.19 3.04
CA PHE A 531 4.59 13.61 3.85
C PHE A 531 5.95 13.69 3.14
N LEU A 532 6.02 13.34 1.86
CA LEU A 532 7.26 13.42 1.09
C LEU A 532 7.79 14.85 1.01
N GLY A 533 6.93 15.83 0.72
CA GLY A 533 7.31 17.23 0.69
C GLY A 533 7.86 17.74 2.01
N GLN A 534 7.32 17.25 3.14
CA GLN A 534 7.79 17.61 4.47
C GLN A 534 9.07 16.88 4.91
N THR A 535 9.28 15.68 4.43
CA THR A 535 10.38 14.79 4.85
C THR A 535 11.58 14.90 3.92
N LEU A 536 11.35 14.91 2.61
CA LEU A 536 12.39 14.96 1.58
C LEU A 536 12.55 16.37 0.97
N GLY A 537 11.65 17.29 1.28
CA GLY A 537 11.58 18.61 0.69
C GLY A 537 10.66 18.70 -0.52
N LEU A 538 10.24 19.93 -0.87
CA LEU A 538 9.27 20.18 -1.93
C LEU A 538 9.77 19.76 -3.33
N GLY A 539 11.08 19.74 -3.54
CA GLY A 539 11.70 19.24 -4.76
C GLY A 539 11.56 17.73 -4.98
N SER A 540 11.10 16.97 -3.95
CA SER A 540 10.89 15.53 -4.06
C SER A 540 9.81 15.14 -5.08
N ILE A 541 8.79 15.98 -5.27
CA ILE A 541 7.70 15.70 -6.20
C ILE A 541 8.17 15.72 -7.66
N PRO A 542 8.78 16.80 -8.18
CA PRO A 542 9.34 16.79 -9.52
C PRO A 542 10.49 15.78 -9.67
N TRP A 543 11.24 15.49 -8.61
CA TRP A 543 12.26 14.45 -8.61
C TRP A 543 11.66 13.07 -8.87
N ILE A 544 10.52 12.72 -8.22
CA ILE A 544 9.79 11.48 -8.46
C ILE A 544 9.31 11.41 -9.92
N TRP A 545 8.75 12.49 -10.44
CA TRP A 545 8.34 12.58 -11.84
C TRP A 545 9.50 12.43 -12.84
N ARG A 546 10.71 12.77 -12.43
CA ARG A 546 11.91 12.65 -13.26
C ARG A 546 12.48 11.24 -13.25
N TYR A 547 12.56 10.61 -12.09
CA TYR A 547 13.38 9.41 -11.87
C TYR A 547 12.60 8.13 -11.60
N CYS A 548 11.40 8.18 -11.02
CA CYS A 548 10.60 6.99 -10.75
C CYS A 548 9.79 6.60 -11.98
N GLN A 549 10.43 5.89 -12.92
CA GLN A 549 9.89 5.70 -14.27
C GLN A 549 8.70 4.75 -14.35
N SER A 550 8.58 3.78 -13.44
CA SER A 550 7.46 2.83 -13.45
C SER A 550 6.49 3.09 -12.30
N ARG A 551 6.89 2.74 -11.09
CA ARG A 551 6.12 2.94 -9.87
C ARG A 551 6.89 3.82 -8.89
N VAL A 552 6.15 4.54 -8.06
CA VAL A 552 6.75 5.53 -7.16
C VAL A 552 7.62 4.87 -6.11
N LEU A 553 7.11 3.89 -5.37
CA LEU A 553 7.86 3.25 -4.29
C LEU A 553 9.05 2.44 -4.80
N GLU A 554 8.89 1.71 -5.90
CA GLU A 554 10.00 0.98 -6.53
C GLU A 554 11.08 1.93 -7.04
N GLY A 555 10.68 2.98 -7.77
CA GLY A 555 11.63 3.99 -8.25
C GLY A 555 12.31 4.77 -7.14
N MET A 556 11.64 4.97 -6.00
CA MET A 556 12.28 5.51 -4.80
C MET A 556 13.34 4.55 -4.25
N ALA A 557 13.06 3.25 -4.22
CA ALA A 557 14.01 2.24 -3.75
C ALA A 557 15.24 2.15 -4.64
N ASP A 558 15.08 2.25 -5.95
CA ASP A 558 16.19 2.29 -6.91
C ASP A 558 17.16 3.46 -6.66
N SER A 559 16.65 4.58 -6.16
CA SER A 559 17.43 5.81 -5.99
C SER A 559 17.88 6.07 -4.55
N LEU A 560 17.03 5.73 -3.57
CA LEU A 560 17.29 5.95 -2.15
C LEU A 560 17.92 4.74 -1.47
N GLY A 561 17.76 3.57 -2.07
CA GLY A 561 18.02 2.29 -1.44
C GLY A 561 16.79 1.70 -0.74
N GLU A 562 16.79 0.39 -0.64
CA GLU A 562 15.71 -0.40 -0.07
C GLU A 562 15.41 -0.03 1.39
N SER A 563 16.43 -0.01 2.24
CA SER A 563 16.29 0.31 3.66
C SER A 563 15.67 1.68 3.89
N GLN A 564 16.07 2.68 3.11
CA GLN A 564 15.54 4.03 3.27
C GLN A 564 14.08 4.11 2.81
N THR A 565 13.72 3.42 1.74
CA THR A 565 12.33 3.38 1.26
C THR A 565 11.41 2.68 2.25
N ARG A 566 11.85 1.54 2.81
CA ARG A 566 11.10 0.84 3.87
C ARG A 566 10.92 1.72 5.11
N ARG A 567 11.96 2.45 5.50
CA ARG A 567 11.89 3.40 6.61
C ARG A 567 10.91 4.54 6.33
N LEU A 568 10.89 5.09 5.11
CA LEU A 568 9.91 6.12 4.72
C LEU A 568 8.48 5.61 4.80
N ILE A 569 8.22 4.39 4.37
CA ILE A 569 6.89 3.76 4.48
C ILE A 569 6.49 3.66 5.96
N MET A 570 7.37 3.16 6.83
CA MET A 570 7.09 3.03 8.26
C MET A 570 6.87 4.41 8.91
N GLU A 571 7.74 5.39 8.61
CA GLU A 571 7.63 6.75 9.13
C GLU A 571 6.30 7.39 8.74
N TYR A 572 5.92 7.31 7.47
CA TYR A 572 4.64 7.82 6.99
C TYR A 572 3.47 7.22 7.78
N ARG A 573 3.45 5.89 7.94
CA ARG A 573 2.37 5.20 8.63
C ARG A 573 2.28 5.53 10.12
N SER A 574 3.41 5.70 10.79
CA SER A 574 3.44 6.11 12.19
C SER A 574 3.03 7.57 12.38
N LYS A 575 3.50 8.48 11.53
CA LYS A 575 3.08 9.88 11.54
C LYS A 575 1.61 10.03 11.18
N GLN A 576 1.12 9.22 10.25
CA GLN A 576 -0.29 9.17 9.89
C GLN A 576 -1.16 8.78 11.09
N ALA A 577 -0.73 7.81 11.92
CA ALA A 577 -1.46 7.40 13.10
C ALA A 577 -1.66 8.53 14.12
N LEU A 578 -0.72 9.46 14.19
CA LEU A 578 -0.77 10.61 15.10
C LEU A 578 -1.21 11.92 14.43
N LEU A 579 -1.55 11.90 13.13
CA LEU A 579 -1.74 13.11 12.32
C LEU A 579 -0.57 14.08 12.42
N ASP A 580 0.66 13.56 12.43
CA ASP A 580 1.88 14.36 12.51
C ASP A 580 2.27 14.87 11.12
N MET A 581 1.48 15.80 10.60
CA MET A 581 1.63 16.40 9.28
C MET A 581 1.89 17.92 9.38
N LYS A 582 2.61 18.32 10.41
CA LYS A 582 3.03 19.70 10.69
C LYS A 582 1.87 20.68 10.49
N GLU A 583 2.07 21.73 9.68
CA GLU A 583 1.10 22.78 9.37
C GLU A 583 -0.22 22.24 8.78
N TRP A 584 -0.21 21.09 8.13
CA TRP A 584 -1.39 20.48 7.52
C TRP A 584 -2.25 19.66 8.49
N THR A 585 -1.80 19.43 9.71
CA THR A 585 -2.53 18.64 10.71
C THR A 585 -3.96 19.15 10.94
N GLY A 586 -4.16 20.46 11.01
CA GLY A 586 -5.48 21.06 11.18
C GLY A 586 -6.44 20.78 10.01
N ALA A 587 -5.94 20.83 8.78
CA ALA A 587 -6.73 20.51 7.59
C ALA A 587 -7.15 19.03 7.56
N ILE A 588 -6.25 18.13 7.94
CA ILE A 588 -6.53 16.70 8.00
C ILE A 588 -7.59 16.41 9.06
N LYS A 589 -7.53 17.05 10.23
CA LYS A 589 -8.58 16.94 11.27
C LYS A 589 -9.94 17.36 10.71
N LYS A 590 -10.01 18.48 9.99
CA LYS A 590 -11.25 18.92 9.34
C LYS A 590 -11.76 17.92 8.30
N LEU A 591 -10.87 17.33 7.51
CA LEU A 591 -11.23 16.27 6.56
C LEU A 591 -11.82 15.05 7.27
N LEU A 592 -11.20 14.59 8.33
CA LEU A 592 -11.70 13.48 9.13
C LEU A 592 -13.07 13.78 9.70
N ASP A 593 -13.26 14.96 10.27
CA ASP A 593 -14.56 15.43 10.81
C ASP A 593 -15.65 15.47 9.74
N ALA A 594 -15.33 15.97 8.55
CA ALA A 594 -16.27 16.03 7.45
C ALA A 594 -16.65 14.62 6.96
N ASN A 595 -15.68 13.72 6.83
CA ASN A 595 -15.94 12.35 6.40
C ASN A 595 -16.77 11.55 7.41
N PHE A 596 -16.52 11.72 8.71
CA PHE A 596 -17.33 11.06 9.74
C PHE A 596 -18.76 11.59 9.82
N LYS A 597 -18.99 12.86 9.44
CA LYS A 597 -20.32 13.46 9.46
C LYS A 597 -21.14 13.16 8.21
N THR A 598 -20.49 13.15 7.04
CA THR A 598 -21.17 12.99 5.74
C THR A 598 -21.52 11.57 5.41
N THR A 599 -21.05 10.62 6.22
CA THR A 599 -21.40 9.22 6.15
C THR A 599 -21.10 8.51 4.84
N ILE A 600 -20.35 7.54 4.96
CA ILE A 600 -20.31 6.38 4.13
C ILE A 600 -21.75 5.96 3.85
N LYS A 601 -22.18 6.05 2.62
CA LYS A 601 -23.56 5.73 2.25
C LYS A 601 -23.87 4.28 2.60
N ALA A 602 -24.97 4.07 3.29
CA ALA A 602 -25.37 2.74 3.76
C ALA A 602 -25.49 1.70 2.63
N GLU A 603 -25.86 2.12 1.43
CA GLU A 603 -25.95 1.30 0.23
C GLU A 603 -24.62 0.75 -0.27
N TRP A 604 -23.50 1.38 0.11
CA TRP A 604 -22.16 0.94 -0.27
C TRP A 604 -21.47 0.12 0.81
N GLN A 605 -22.15 -0.07 1.91
CA GLN A 605 -21.58 -0.74 3.05
C GLN A 605 -21.59 -2.25 2.86
N PRO A 606 -20.44 -2.91 3.00
CA PRO A 606 -20.43 -4.36 2.96
C PRO A 606 -21.27 -4.95 4.10
N SER A 607 -21.95 -6.03 3.83
CA SER A 607 -22.83 -6.69 4.82
C SER A 607 -22.13 -7.14 6.09
N TRP A 608 -20.79 -7.34 6.05
CA TRP A 608 -19.97 -7.73 7.19
C TRP A 608 -19.51 -6.55 8.07
N LEU A 609 -19.70 -5.31 7.59
CA LEU A 609 -19.26 -4.11 8.28
C LEU A 609 -20.49 -3.32 8.76
N ALA A 610 -20.74 -3.33 10.05
CA ALA A 610 -21.81 -2.55 10.63
C ALA A 610 -21.44 -1.03 10.63
N PRO A 611 -22.39 -0.13 10.30
CA PRO A 611 -22.17 1.30 10.19
C PRO A 611 -21.55 1.93 11.43
N ASP A 612 -22.08 1.60 12.58
CA ASP A 612 -21.62 2.11 13.87
C ASP A 612 -20.18 1.68 14.19
N LYS A 613 -19.78 0.47 13.80
CA LYS A 613 -18.43 -0.04 14.02
C LYS A 613 -17.40 0.62 13.10
N TRP A 614 -17.79 0.92 11.87
CA TRP A 614 -16.93 1.61 10.93
C TRP A 614 -16.63 3.05 11.36
N ILE A 615 -17.66 3.80 11.68
CA ILE A 615 -17.55 5.20 12.09
C ILE A 615 -16.83 5.33 13.43
N ALA A 616 -17.05 4.38 14.34
CA ALA A 616 -16.50 4.41 15.67
C ALA A 616 -15.00 4.12 15.77
N THR A 617 -14.46 3.37 14.82
CA THR A 617 -13.05 2.94 14.83
C THR A 617 -12.45 3.00 13.45
N PRO A 618 -11.87 4.14 13.04
CA PRO A 618 -11.17 4.27 11.77
C PRO A 618 -9.89 3.43 11.68
N TYR A 619 -9.51 2.80 12.77
CA TYR A 619 -8.33 1.96 12.89
C TYR A 619 -8.67 0.49 12.69
N SER A 620 -7.64 -0.29 12.44
CA SER A 620 -7.79 -1.73 12.32
C SER A 620 -8.37 -2.35 13.57
N LYS A 621 -9.27 -3.27 13.35
CA LYS A 621 -9.84 -4.08 14.43
C LYS A 621 -8.95 -5.29 14.65
N THR A 622 -8.77 -5.65 15.92
CA THR A 622 -8.09 -6.87 16.29
C THR A 622 -9.04 -7.75 17.10
N THR A 623 -8.89 -9.07 16.97
CA THR A 623 -9.56 -10.04 17.84
C THR A 623 -8.68 -10.30 19.08
N ASN A 624 -9.30 -10.62 20.19
CA ASN A 624 -8.59 -10.93 21.44
C ASN A 624 -8.98 -12.36 21.88
N ASP A 625 -8.01 -13.20 22.12
CA ASP A 625 -8.20 -14.58 22.59
C ASP A 625 -8.44 -14.67 24.11
N GLY A 626 -8.49 -13.55 24.82
CA GLY A 626 -8.63 -13.48 26.27
C GLY A 626 -7.32 -13.50 27.04
N ASN A 627 -6.19 -13.73 26.40
CA ASN A 627 -4.84 -13.82 27.01
C ASN A 627 -3.97 -12.60 26.71
N GLY A 628 -4.57 -11.49 26.27
CA GLY A 628 -3.83 -10.29 25.85
C GLY A 628 -3.16 -10.43 24.46
N LEU A 629 -3.43 -11.51 23.73
CA LEU A 629 -3.01 -11.68 22.36
C LEU A 629 -4.03 -11.04 21.42
N LEU A 630 -3.57 -10.12 20.59
CA LEU A 630 -4.35 -9.48 19.56
C LEU A 630 -3.98 -10.05 18.20
N THR A 631 -4.99 -10.48 17.45
CA THR A 631 -4.85 -10.88 16.04
C THR A 631 -5.67 -9.94 15.18
N PRO A 632 -5.18 -9.51 14.01
CA PRO A 632 -5.93 -8.61 13.16
C PRO A 632 -7.17 -9.28 12.59
N GLU A 633 -8.21 -8.49 12.34
CA GLU A 633 -9.32 -8.94 11.51
C GLU A 633 -8.83 -9.06 10.07
N TYR A 634 -9.00 -10.25 9.45
CA TYR A 634 -8.45 -10.56 8.13
C TYR A 634 -8.72 -9.48 7.07
N ARG A 635 -9.94 -8.93 7.05
CA ARG A 635 -10.35 -7.92 6.06
C ARG A 635 -9.70 -6.55 6.23
N THR A 636 -9.02 -6.32 7.35
CA THR A 636 -8.31 -5.09 7.65
C THR A 636 -6.83 -5.31 7.95
N THR A 637 -6.30 -6.51 7.70
CA THR A 637 -4.86 -6.76 7.74
C THR A 637 -4.14 -5.85 6.75
N PRO A 638 -2.91 -5.42 7.05
CA PRO A 638 -2.17 -4.55 6.15
C PRO A 638 -2.05 -5.14 4.76
N GLY A 639 -2.40 -4.35 3.76
CA GLY A 639 -2.02 -4.62 2.38
C GLY A 639 -0.54 -4.27 2.16
N TRP A 640 -0.07 -4.44 0.95
CA TRP A 640 1.24 -4.01 0.49
C TRP A 640 1.46 -2.50 0.79
N SER A 641 2.52 -2.15 1.51
CA SER A 641 2.78 -0.83 2.08
C SER A 641 1.68 -0.25 3.00
N GLY A 642 0.73 -1.07 3.41
CA GLY A 642 -0.34 -0.70 4.33
C GLY A 642 0.05 -0.86 5.80
N ALA A 643 -0.79 -0.35 6.69
CA ALA A 643 -0.59 -0.47 8.12
C ALA A 643 -1.89 -0.68 8.90
N ASN A 644 -1.76 -1.29 10.06
CA ASN A 644 -2.77 -1.24 11.11
C ASN A 644 -2.35 -0.26 12.19
N GLN A 645 -3.28 0.54 12.64
CA GLN A 645 -3.10 1.51 13.74
C GLN A 645 -3.96 1.06 14.90
N ILE A 646 -3.35 0.37 15.86
CA ILE A 646 -4.07 -0.33 16.93
C ILE A 646 -4.01 0.53 18.19
N PRO A 647 -5.15 1.12 18.60
CA PRO A 647 -5.21 1.88 19.84
C PRO A 647 -5.16 0.94 21.05
N LEU A 648 -4.34 1.29 22.02
CA LEU A 648 -4.19 0.59 23.29
C LEU A 648 -4.37 1.57 24.44
N TYR A 649 -5.10 1.18 25.49
CA TYR A 649 -5.21 2.00 26.70
C TYR A 649 -3.93 1.91 27.51
N ILE A 650 -3.47 3.06 27.98
CA ILE A 650 -2.28 3.17 28.83
C ILE A 650 -2.65 2.79 30.25
N GLU A 651 -1.94 1.81 30.83
CA GLU A 651 -2.08 1.36 32.22
C GLU A 651 -0.82 1.60 33.05
N GLY A 652 0.27 2.05 32.44
CA GLY A 652 1.55 2.30 33.12
C GLY A 652 2.46 3.22 32.34
N ASP A 653 3.58 3.56 32.93
CA ASP A 653 4.61 4.45 32.35
C ASP A 653 5.56 3.77 31.37
N THR A 654 5.53 2.44 31.33
CA THR A 654 6.33 1.62 30.42
C THR A 654 5.42 0.72 29.64
N VAL A 655 5.31 0.94 28.36
CA VAL A 655 4.51 0.16 27.43
C VAL A 655 5.39 -0.87 26.72
N ILE A 656 4.98 -2.15 26.80
CA ILE A 656 5.65 -3.24 26.08
C ILE A 656 4.60 -4.09 25.38
N VAL A 657 4.77 -4.25 24.07
CA VAL A 657 4.05 -5.20 23.25
C VAL A 657 5.06 -6.16 22.59
N ASN A 658 4.73 -7.44 22.51
CA ASN A 658 5.53 -8.40 21.75
C ASN A 658 4.91 -8.57 20.37
N PHE A 659 5.62 -8.14 19.36
CA PHE A 659 5.24 -8.22 17.97
C PHE A 659 5.70 -9.55 17.36
N GLN A 660 4.78 -10.29 16.78
CA GLN A 660 4.99 -11.59 16.15
C GLN A 660 4.55 -11.49 14.68
N PRO A 661 5.44 -11.07 13.76
CA PRO A 661 5.14 -11.06 12.34
C PRO A 661 4.97 -12.50 11.81
N LEU A 662 4.03 -12.70 10.89
CA LEU A 662 3.81 -13.97 10.20
C LEU A 662 4.32 -13.92 8.74
N GLY A 663 4.88 -12.80 8.32
CA GLY A 663 5.49 -12.59 7.01
C GLY A 663 6.71 -11.67 7.06
N ALA A 664 7.44 -11.62 5.95
CA ALA A 664 8.59 -10.74 5.80
C ALA A 664 8.17 -9.26 5.69
N ASN A 665 9.14 -8.37 5.91
CA ASN A 665 9.00 -6.92 5.71
C ASN A 665 7.93 -6.25 6.56
N MET A 666 7.59 -6.83 7.70
CA MET A 666 6.67 -6.25 8.66
C MET A 666 7.42 -5.58 9.80
N THR A 667 6.91 -4.45 10.25
CA THR A 667 7.45 -3.67 11.35
C THR A 667 6.37 -3.31 12.34
N CYS A 668 6.74 -3.11 13.59
CA CYS A 668 5.87 -2.55 14.62
C CYS A 668 6.57 -1.38 15.30
N GLN A 669 5.81 -0.32 15.56
CA GLN A 669 6.27 0.84 16.29
C GLN A 669 5.16 1.32 17.23
N LEU A 670 5.53 1.69 18.46
CA LEU A 670 4.64 2.35 19.40
C LEU A 670 4.77 3.87 19.24
N CYS A 671 3.65 4.57 19.32
CA CYS A 671 3.67 6.03 19.27
C CYS A 671 2.50 6.65 20.04
N TYR A 672 2.71 7.88 20.55
CA TYR A 672 1.67 8.65 21.19
C TYR A 672 1.88 10.15 20.99
N ARG A 673 0.83 10.92 21.19
CA ARG A 673 0.90 12.38 21.22
C ARG A 673 0.91 12.85 22.67
N THR A 674 1.80 13.77 22.98
CA THR A 674 1.91 14.37 24.32
C THR A 674 0.84 15.45 24.53
N LYS A 675 0.60 15.80 25.78
CA LYS A 675 -0.34 16.87 26.14
C LYS A 675 0.00 18.21 25.50
N ASP A 676 1.27 18.45 25.24
CA ASP A 676 1.77 19.68 24.61
C ASP A 676 1.70 19.63 23.08
N GLY A 677 1.16 18.53 22.52
CA GLY A 677 0.96 18.34 21.08
C GLY A 677 2.15 17.75 20.34
N GLU A 678 3.25 17.43 21.00
CA GLU A 678 4.39 16.74 20.40
C GLU A 678 4.06 15.28 20.09
N THR A 679 4.79 14.68 19.20
CA THR A 679 4.68 13.26 18.85
C THR A 679 5.91 12.50 19.31
N VAL A 680 5.68 11.32 19.89
CA VAL A 680 6.73 10.46 20.45
C VAL A 680 6.63 9.09 19.82
N TYR A 681 7.76 8.53 19.38
CA TYR A 681 7.88 7.26 18.69
C TYR A 681 8.87 6.35 19.40
N SER A 682 8.55 5.07 19.54
CA SER A 682 9.51 4.05 19.95
C SER A 682 10.45 3.68 18.81
N GLN A 683 11.52 2.95 19.10
CA GLN A 683 12.25 2.23 18.05
C GLN A 683 11.30 1.30 17.31
N PRO A 684 11.29 1.30 15.94
CA PRO A 684 10.59 0.31 15.18
C PRO A 684 11.27 -1.06 15.33
N VAL A 685 10.49 -2.13 15.46
CA VAL A 685 10.98 -3.50 15.58
C VAL A 685 10.45 -4.37 14.44
N TYR A 686 11.28 -5.29 13.98
CA TYR A 686 10.89 -6.27 12.95
C TYR A 686 10.31 -7.56 13.55
N GLY A 687 10.37 -7.69 14.86
CA GLY A 687 9.78 -8.76 15.66
C GLY A 687 10.21 -8.63 17.12
N GLY A 688 9.55 -9.33 18.04
CA GLY A 688 9.87 -9.30 19.47
C GLY A 688 9.30 -8.09 20.20
N ASN A 689 9.93 -7.69 21.30
CA ASN A 689 9.43 -6.63 22.15
C ASN A 689 9.64 -5.24 21.55
N CYS A 690 8.53 -4.54 21.34
CA CYS A 690 8.51 -3.12 21.08
C CYS A 690 8.23 -2.39 22.41
N VAL A 691 9.11 -1.49 22.80
CA VAL A 691 9.09 -0.83 24.12
C VAL A 691 9.00 0.67 23.94
N LEU A 692 8.16 1.33 24.73
CA LEU A 692 8.04 2.79 24.80
C LEU A 692 7.96 3.24 26.24
N LEU A 693 8.80 4.20 26.63
CA LEU A 693 8.72 4.88 27.91
C LEU A 693 7.84 6.13 27.77
N LEU A 694 6.86 6.29 28.64
CA LEU A 694 5.98 7.45 28.66
C LEU A 694 6.55 8.50 29.62
N ASP A 695 7.69 9.06 29.28
CA ASP A 695 8.38 10.10 30.04
C ASP A 695 7.69 11.47 29.95
N LYS A 696 6.85 11.68 28.94
CA LYS A 696 6.01 12.85 28.76
C LYS A 696 4.54 12.49 28.92
N LYS A 697 3.76 13.37 29.51
CA LYS A 697 2.33 13.12 29.73
C LYS A 697 1.59 12.97 28.41
N PRO A 698 0.88 11.86 28.18
CA PRO A 698 0.06 11.67 26.97
C PRO A 698 -1.09 12.68 26.90
N ALA A 699 -1.44 13.09 25.69
CA ALA A 699 -2.59 13.95 25.41
C ALA A 699 -3.92 13.23 25.67
N SER A 700 -3.96 11.94 25.41
CA SER A 700 -5.05 11.02 25.73
C SER A 700 -4.47 9.79 26.40
N ASN A 701 -5.33 8.95 26.99
CA ASN A 701 -4.85 7.69 27.58
C ASN A 701 -4.69 6.57 26.52
N VAL A 702 -4.21 6.94 25.35
CA VAL A 702 -4.04 6.02 24.21
C VAL A 702 -2.63 6.09 23.67
N VAL A 703 -2.01 4.93 23.51
CA VAL A 703 -0.84 4.70 22.68
C VAL A 703 -1.25 3.88 21.47
N PHE A 704 -0.66 4.14 20.33
CA PHE A 704 -0.87 3.35 19.13
C PHE A 704 0.27 2.36 18.91
N ALA A 705 -0.10 1.10 18.66
CA ALA A 705 0.80 0.15 18.03
C ALA A 705 0.54 0.20 16.51
N VAL A 706 1.51 0.70 15.78
CA VAL A 706 1.45 0.77 14.32
C VAL A 706 2.18 -0.44 13.75
N VAL A 707 1.42 -1.36 13.17
CA VAL A 707 1.96 -2.54 12.48
C VAL A 707 1.88 -2.29 10.99
N CYS A 708 3.04 -2.21 10.33
CA CYS A 708 3.18 -1.84 8.94
C CYS A 708 3.82 -2.96 8.14
N ASN A 709 3.28 -3.25 6.95
CA ASN A 709 4.03 -3.97 5.93
C ASN A 709 4.86 -2.95 5.15
N THR A 710 6.16 -3.07 5.17
CA THR A 710 7.08 -2.12 4.52
C THR A 710 7.57 -2.61 3.16
N ASP A 711 6.91 -3.59 2.56
CA ASP A 711 7.23 -4.01 1.20
C ASP A 711 6.82 -2.92 0.20
N TYR A 712 7.65 -2.70 -0.81
CA TYR A 712 7.48 -1.67 -1.83
C TYR A 712 7.38 -2.26 -3.25
N ILE A 713 7.59 -3.57 -3.39
CA ILE A 713 7.62 -4.25 -4.70
C ILE A 713 6.20 -4.65 -5.11
N TYR A 714 5.76 -4.20 -6.26
CA TYR A 714 4.50 -4.60 -6.85
C TYR A 714 4.66 -5.82 -7.75
N LYS A 715 3.91 -6.87 -7.47
CA LYS A 715 3.95 -8.16 -8.18
C LYS A 715 2.60 -8.49 -8.83
N GLY A 716 1.90 -7.49 -9.35
CA GLY A 716 0.61 -7.69 -10.01
C GLY A 716 -0.50 -8.12 -9.04
N GLU A 717 -1.38 -9.01 -9.48
CA GLU A 717 -2.58 -9.44 -8.74
C GLU A 717 -2.25 -10.01 -7.35
N SER A 718 -1.15 -10.74 -7.21
CA SER A 718 -0.74 -11.28 -5.91
C SER A 718 -0.41 -10.21 -4.88
N THR A 719 0.16 -9.09 -5.31
CA THR A 719 0.40 -7.93 -4.44
C THR A 719 -0.90 -7.22 -4.09
N ARG A 720 -1.79 -7.09 -5.07
CA ARG A 720 -3.08 -6.42 -4.93
C ARG A 720 -3.98 -7.09 -3.90
N THR A 721 -3.96 -8.41 -3.84
CA THR A 721 -4.78 -9.22 -2.94
C THR A 721 -4.04 -9.70 -1.69
N ALA A 722 -2.77 -9.34 -1.53
CA ALA A 722 -1.98 -9.76 -0.39
C ALA A 722 -2.49 -9.17 0.93
N HIS A 723 -2.51 -10.00 1.95
CA HIS A 723 -2.79 -9.65 3.33
C HIS A 723 -1.60 -10.09 4.19
N PHE A 724 -1.09 -9.17 4.99
CA PHE A 724 0.09 -9.41 5.81
C PHE A 724 -0.33 -9.58 7.25
N ASP A 725 -0.35 -10.84 7.70
CA ASP A 725 -0.83 -11.22 9.01
C ASP A 725 0.25 -11.11 10.08
N TYR A 726 -0.18 -10.97 11.35
CA TYR A 726 0.68 -10.84 12.50
C TYR A 726 -0.09 -11.13 13.80
N ARG A 727 0.64 -11.20 14.90
CA ARG A 727 0.09 -11.22 16.26
C ARG A 727 0.77 -10.16 17.10
N LEU A 728 0.03 -9.61 18.05
CA LEU A 728 0.53 -8.60 18.98
C LEU A 728 0.14 -9.01 20.40
N GLN A 729 1.13 -9.46 21.19
CA GLN A 729 0.93 -9.80 22.59
C GLN A 729 1.11 -8.57 23.47
N LEU A 730 0.09 -8.21 24.25
CA LEU A 730 0.20 -7.20 25.28
C LEU A 730 1.01 -7.75 26.46
N VAL A 731 2.13 -7.09 26.81
CA VAL A 731 3.08 -7.57 27.82
C VAL A 731 3.05 -6.73 29.08
N LYS A 732 3.09 -5.40 28.96
CA LYS A 732 3.13 -4.49 30.10
C LYS A 732 2.59 -3.13 29.78
N GLY A 733 1.89 -2.51 30.73
CA GLY A 733 1.52 -1.09 30.77
C GLY A 733 0.45 -0.68 29.74
N VAL A 734 -0.20 -1.65 29.11
CA VAL A 734 -1.30 -1.40 28.17
C VAL A 734 -2.39 -2.46 28.26
N ALA A 735 -3.60 -2.03 27.96
CA ALA A 735 -4.76 -2.86 27.78
C ALA A 735 -5.37 -2.68 26.39
N ARG A 736 -6.17 -3.65 25.97
CA ARG A 736 -6.94 -3.56 24.74
C ARG A 736 -7.96 -2.43 24.82
N ALA A 737 -7.99 -1.53 23.85
CA ALA A 737 -9.08 -0.61 23.66
C ALA A 737 -10.24 -1.32 22.96
N ALA A 738 -11.39 -1.45 23.62
CA ALA A 738 -12.55 -2.15 23.05
C ALA A 738 -13.13 -1.41 21.84
N SER A 739 -13.20 -0.09 21.91
CA SER A 739 -13.56 0.82 20.81
C SER A 739 -13.14 2.23 21.15
N ILE A 740 -12.77 3.01 20.15
CA ILE A 740 -12.55 4.44 20.28
C ILE A 740 -13.59 5.15 19.45
N TYR A 741 -14.58 5.74 20.14
CA TYR A 741 -15.68 6.50 19.54
C TYR A 741 -15.40 7.99 19.48
N VAL A 742 -14.36 8.45 20.19
CA VAL A 742 -13.97 9.84 20.25
C VAL A 742 -12.88 10.15 19.27
N LYS A 743 -12.76 11.39 18.90
CA LYS A 743 -11.71 11.88 18.03
C LYS A 743 -10.39 11.88 18.79
N TRP A 744 -9.73 10.72 18.87
CA TRP A 744 -8.46 10.55 19.57
C TRP A 744 -7.38 11.54 19.11
N TYR A 745 -7.50 12.05 17.90
CA TYR A 745 -6.62 13.06 17.33
C TYR A 745 -6.95 14.49 17.79
N ASP A 746 -8.08 14.68 18.44
CA ASP A 746 -8.45 15.96 19.06
C ASP A 746 -8.02 15.93 20.53
N TRP A 747 -6.92 16.57 20.83
CA TRP A 747 -6.31 16.64 22.15
C TRP A 747 -6.67 17.90 22.93
N THR A 748 -7.80 18.51 22.63
CA THR A 748 -8.38 19.55 23.45
C THR A 748 -8.83 19.00 24.80
N LYS A 749 -8.93 19.85 25.78
CA LYS A 749 -9.35 19.45 27.13
C LYS A 749 -10.69 18.70 27.13
N GLU A 750 -11.65 19.15 26.33
CA GLU A 750 -12.96 18.52 26.22
C GLU A 750 -12.90 17.09 25.69
N GLN A 751 -12.08 16.86 24.68
CA GLN A 751 -11.89 15.54 24.12
C GLN A 751 -11.11 14.62 25.05
N GLN A 752 -10.11 15.16 25.76
CA GLN A 752 -9.39 14.41 26.79
C GLN A 752 -10.34 13.98 27.92
N ASP A 753 -11.21 14.86 28.37
CA ASP A 753 -12.18 14.55 29.41
C ASP A 753 -13.16 13.45 28.97
N ILE A 754 -13.61 13.47 27.70
CA ILE A 754 -14.44 12.40 27.12
C ILE A 754 -13.68 11.06 27.06
N ILE A 755 -12.44 11.06 26.60
CA ILE A 755 -11.61 9.85 26.53
C ILE A 755 -11.37 9.31 27.94
N THR A 756 -11.01 10.17 28.88
CA THR A 756 -10.76 9.80 30.27
C THR A 756 -12.05 9.28 30.92
N ALA A 757 -13.18 9.92 30.64
CA ALA A 757 -14.46 9.48 31.15
C ALA A 757 -14.88 8.09 30.65
N VAL A 758 -14.49 7.70 29.45
CA VAL A 758 -14.69 6.33 28.92
C VAL A 758 -13.78 5.32 29.60
N GLN A 759 -12.62 5.75 30.12
CA GLN A 759 -11.66 4.88 30.77
C GLN A 759 -11.91 4.58 32.24
N ASP A 760 -12.48 5.53 32.97
CA ASP A 760 -12.78 5.36 34.39
C ASP A 760 -13.82 4.27 34.72
N TYR A 761 -14.24 3.52 33.67
CA TYR A 761 -15.22 2.46 33.74
C TYR A 761 -14.71 1.04 33.62
N HIS A 762 -13.41 0.85 33.61
CA HIS A 762 -12.82 -0.47 33.76
C HIS A 762 -12.39 -0.69 35.22
N THR A 763 -13.03 -1.61 35.81
CA THR A 763 -12.78 -2.36 37.03
C THR A 763 -13.82 -2.11 38.09
N ASP A 764 -14.49 -3.04 38.29
CA ASP A 764 -15.14 -3.73 39.39
C ASP A 764 -16.52 -4.23 38.93
N ASN A 765 -16.59 -5.51 38.84
CA ASN A 765 -17.63 -6.38 38.39
C ASN A 765 -19.06 -6.08 38.93
N LEU A 766 -19.67 -4.99 38.51
CA LEU A 766 -21.13 -4.89 38.63
C LEU A 766 -21.71 -5.63 37.39
N GLU A 767 -21.79 -6.94 37.47
CA GLU A 767 -22.55 -7.71 36.49
C GLU A 767 -24.03 -7.36 36.58
N THR A 768 -24.49 -6.56 35.64
CA THR A 768 -25.90 -6.18 35.56
C THR A 768 -26.58 -6.89 34.40
N ARG A 769 -27.75 -7.45 34.66
CA ARG A 769 -28.63 -7.97 33.64
C ARG A 769 -29.87 -7.08 33.55
N ILE A 770 -30.19 -6.66 32.32
CA ILE A 770 -31.39 -5.85 32.03
C ILE A 770 -32.30 -6.68 31.11
N PHE A 771 -33.54 -6.91 31.57
CA PHE A 771 -34.47 -7.74 30.83
C PHE A 771 -35.95 -7.37 31.07
N PRO A 772 -36.86 -7.67 30.12
CA PRO A 772 -36.56 -8.12 28.77
C PRO A 772 -35.91 -7.04 27.92
N ASN A 773 -35.04 -7.45 26.99
CA ASN A 773 -34.44 -6.57 26.00
C ASN A 773 -34.29 -7.35 24.67
N PRO A 774 -35.11 -7.06 23.65
CA PRO A 774 -36.10 -5.96 23.53
C PRO A 774 -37.28 -6.07 24.51
N ILE A 775 -37.79 -4.91 24.93
CA ILE A 775 -39.04 -4.80 25.73
C ILE A 775 -40.22 -4.41 24.83
N ASP A 776 -41.38 -5.04 25.05
CA ASP A 776 -42.63 -4.58 24.43
C ASP A 776 -43.16 -3.33 25.16
N ARG A 777 -43.55 -2.30 24.39
CA ARG A 777 -44.04 -1.06 24.94
C ARG A 777 -45.33 -1.22 25.77
N ASN A 778 -46.09 -2.32 25.52
CA ASN A 778 -47.37 -2.58 26.17
C ASN A 778 -47.24 -3.46 27.42
N ASP A 779 -46.17 -4.28 27.50
CA ASP A 779 -45.85 -5.16 28.63
C ASP A 779 -44.90 -4.55 29.69
N GLY A 780 -44.47 -3.44 29.48
CA GLY A 780 -43.77 -2.37 30.15
C GLY A 780 -42.95 -2.60 31.40
N ILE A 781 -42.65 -3.81 31.88
CA ILE A 781 -41.79 -4.01 33.04
C ILE A 781 -40.37 -4.32 32.65
N LEU A 782 -39.46 -3.40 32.92
CA LEU A 782 -38.03 -3.54 32.74
C LEU A 782 -37.36 -3.87 34.09
N ASN A 783 -36.62 -4.98 34.11
CA ASN A 783 -35.97 -5.49 35.30
C ASN A 783 -34.45 -5.26 35.23
N PHE A 784 -33.87 -4.97 36.37
CA PHE A 784 -32.44 -4.78 36.58
C PHE A 784 -32.01 -5.71 37.73
N ASP A 785 -31.22 -6.73 37.37
CA ASP A 785 -30.60 -7.67 38.32
C ASP A 785 -29.14 -7.32 38.50
N PHE A 786 -28.70 -7.23 39.74
CA PHE A 786 -27.31 -6.95 40.08
C PHE A 786 -26.70 -8.17 40.80
N LYS A 787 -25.82 -8.90 40.11
CA LYS A 787 -25.28 -10.16 40.65
C LYS A 787 -24.38 -10.02 41.87
N ASN A 788 -23.76 -8.86 42.05
CA ASN A 788 -22.91 -8.59 43.22
C ASN A 788 -23.51 -7.51 44.09
N PRO A 789 -23.62 -7.71 45.41
CA PRO A 789 -24.18 -6.71 46.29
C PRO A 789 -23.26 -5.49 46.34
N VAL A 790 -23.81 -4.35 45.98
CA VAL A 790 -23.12 -3.03 46.03
C VAL A 790 -23.48 -2.34 47.31
N LYS A 791 -22.49 -1.84 48.05
CA LYS A 791 -22.72 -1.08 49.30
C LYS A 791 -23.30 0.31 49.02
N ASP A 792 -22.99 0.85 47.87
CA ASP A 792 -23.39 2.22 47.49
C ASP A 792 -24.68 2.24 46.67
N PRO A 793 -25.42 3.34 46.65
CA PRO A 793 -26.57 3.47 45.77
C PRO A 793 -26.18 3.38 44.29
N ILE A 794 -26.97 2.61 43.57
CA ILE A 794 -26.82 2.43 42.11
C ILE A 794 -27.73 3.46 41.42
N SER A 795 -27.16 4.35 40.65
CA SER A 795 -27.93 5.29 39.82
C SER A 795 -28.24 4.63 38.46
N ILE A 796 -29.50 4.61 38.06
CA ILE A 796 -30.01 4.15 36.77
C ILE A 796 -30.50 5.38 36.01
N GLU A 797 -29.95 5.58 34.80
CA GLU A 797 -30.37 6.65 33.89
C GLU A 797 -30.76 6.04 32.54
N ILE A 798 -31.91 6.48 31.99
CA ILE A 798 -32.33 6.08 30.63
C ILE A 798 -32.37 7.33 29.77
N SER A 799 -31.67 7.33 28.66
CA SER A 799 -31.67 8.41 27.67
C SER A 799 -32.12 7.91 26.31
N ASN A 800 -32.70 8.79 25.51
CA ASN A 800 -33.00 8.50 24.13
C ASN A 800 -31.72 8.52 23.25
N TYR A 801 -31.86 8.19 21.95
CA TYR A 801 -30.76 8.18 21.00
C TYR A 801 -30.09 9.56 20.78
N GLN A 802 -30.75 10.64 21.16
CA GLN A 802 -30.21 12.00 21.12
C GLN A 802 -29.46 12.40 22.41
N GLY A 803 -29.36 11.48 23.38
CA GLY A 803 -28.74 11.75 24.68
C GLY A 803 -29.63 12.47 25.68
N GLN A 804 -30.90 12.74 25.35
CA GLN A 804 -31.83 13.38 26.25
C GLN A 804 -32.25 12.40 27.35
N LEU A 805 -32.10 12.80 28.62
CA LEU A 805 -32.46 12.01 29.79
C LEU A 805 -33.99 11.86 29.86
N ILE A 806 -34.46 10.62 29.90
CA ILE A 806 -35.89 10.27 30.02
C ILE A 806 -36.23 9.84 31.42
N TYR A 807 -35.31 9.12 32.08
CA TYR A 807 -35.54 8.61 33.44
C TYR A 807 -34.25 8.59 34.23
N ARG A 808 -34.37 8.87 35.54
CA ARG A 808 -33.26 8.70 36.49
C ARG A 808 -33.84 8.18 37.79
N ASN A 809 -33.19 7.19 38.42
CA ASN A 809 -33.50 6.68 39.72
C ASN A 809 -32.23 6.22 40.44
N SER A 810 -32.30 6.11 41.78
CA SER A 810 -31.23 5.57 42.60
C SER A 810 -31.76 4.40 43.41
N VAL A 811 -31.14 3.23 43.28
CA VAL A 811 -31.57 1.97 43.90
C VAL A 811 -30.44 1.35 44.70
N LYS A 812 -30.75 0.42 45.62
CA LYS A 812 -29.70 -0.31 46.37
C LYS A 812 -29.63 -1.81 46.03
N ASN A 813 -30.67 -2.35 45.40
CA ASN A 813 -30.81 -3.75 45.06
C ASN A 813 -31.47 -3.87 43.69
N ASP A 814 -31.75 -5.11 43.26
CA ASP A 814 -32.54 -5.40 42.10
C ASP A 814 -33.79 -4.52 42.03
N PHE A 815 -34.07 -4.08 40.82
CA PHE A 815 -35.07 -3.06 40.60
C PHE A 815 -35.91 -3.38 39.38
N SER A 816 -37.19 -3.14 39.46
CA SER A 816 -38.10 -3.23 38.32
C SER A 816 -38.84 -1.90 38.16
N MET A 817 -38.98 -1.50 36.89
CA MET A 817 -39.70 -0.28 36.55
C MET A 817 -40.76 -0.54 35.48
N ASN A 818 -41.88 0.18 35.58
CA ASN A 818 -42.89 0.20 34.53
C ASN A 818 -42.49 1.25 33.48
N THR A 819 -42.32 0.84 32.25
CA THR A 819 -41.92 1.72 31.13
C THR A 819 -43.11 2.12 30.25
N THR A 820 -44.32 1.63 30.57
CA THR A 820 -45.55 1.87 29.79
C THR A 820 -45.87 3.37 29.76
N GLY A 821 -46.01 3.93 28.58
CA GLY A 821 -46.28 5.36 28.37
C GLY A 821 -45.06 6.28 28.57
N MET A 822 -43.94 5.75 29.11
CA MET A 822 -42.71 6.49 29.31
C MET A 822 -41.76 6.34 28.14
N LEU A 823 -41.58 5.12 27.62
CA LEU A 823 -40.71 4.83 26.52
C LEU A 823 -41.54 4.57 25.27
N LYS A 824 -41.27 5.30 24.19
CA LYS A 824 -41.85 5.10 22.87
C LYS A 824 -41.02 4.04 22.12
N GLN A 825 -41.59 3.47 21.04
CA GLN A 825 -40.82 2.59 20.17
C GLN A 825 -39.52 3.25 19.74
N GLY A 826 -38.40 2.56 19.91
CA GLY A 826 -37.08 3.10 19.55
C GLY A 826 -35.93 2.49 20.34
N ILE A 827 -34.78 3.14 20.23
CA ILE A 827 -33.53 2.77 20.89
C ILE A 827 -33.26 3.76 22.01
N TYR A 828 -32.92 3.22 23.17
CA TYR A 828 -32.56 3.95 24.37
C TYR A 828 -31.21 3.44 24.91
N PHE A 829 -30.56 4.26 25.71
CA PHE A 829 -29.34 3.89 26.44
C PHE A 829 -29.65 3.92 27.92
N VAL A 830 -29.38 2.79 28.58
CA VAL A 830 -29.48 2.65 30.02
C VAL A 830 -28.08 2.75 30.61
N THR A 831 -27.86 3.76 31.42
CA THR A 831 -26.58 3.95 32.10
C THR A 831 -26.76 3.59 33.57
N ILE A 832 -25.93 2.70 34.10
CA ILE A 832 -25.89 2.26 35.47
C ILE A 832 -24.60 2.74 36.10
N LYS A 833 -24.70 3.52 37.16
CA LYS A 833 -23.56 4.15 37.85
C LYS A 833 -23.54 3.77 39.30
N THR A 834 -22.36 3.48 39.83
CA THR A 834 -22.05 3.50 41.27
C THR A 834 -21.01 4.58 41.54
N THR A 835 -20.49 4.66 42.76
CA THR A 835 -19.35 5.55 43.07
C THR A 835 -18.07 5.17 42.31
N THR A 836 -17.92 3.91 41.91
CA THR A 836 -16.71 3.36 41.30
C THR A 836 -16.91 2.84 39.87
N THR A 837 -18.15 2.61 39.44
CA THR A 837 -18.43 2.00 38.12
C THR A 837 -19.52 2.72 37.35
N LYS A 838 -19.48 2.63 36.02
CA LYS A 838 -20.55 3.07 35.12
C LYS A 838 -20.61 2.15 33.93
N ASN A 839 -21.71 1.50 33.71
CA ASN A 839 -22.01 0.63 32.60
C ASN A 839 -23.14 1.23 31.75
N ALA A 840 -23.02 1.11 30.43
CA ALA A 840 -24.07 1.55 29.51
C ALA A 840 -24.58 0.34 28.71
N TYR A 841 -25.89 0.23 28.61
CA TYR A 841 -26.58 -0.86 27.92
C TYR A 841 -27.55 -0.28 26.90
N LYS A 842 -27.64 -0.94 25.77
CA LYS A 842 -28.64 -0.62 24.73
C LYS A 842 -29.96 -1.29 25.11
N LEU A 843 -31.04 -0.51 25.15
CA LEU A 843 -32.41 -0.98 25.34
C LEU A 843 -33.20 -0.74 24.07
N ILE A 844 -33.87 -1.78 23.59
CA ILE A 844 -34.74 -1.71 22.41
C ILE A 844 -36.19 -1.81 22.90
N VAL A 845 -37.03 -0.85 22.53
CA VAL A 845 -38.47 -0.82 22.77
C VAL A 845 -39.18 -1.09 21.45
N LYS A 846 -40.00 -2.17 21.39
CA LYS A 846 -40.77 -2.57 20.23
C LYS A 846 -42.17 -1.95 20.18
#